data_8939274cc95710771edc1fadeff9dea8
#
_entry.id   8939274cc95710771edc1fadeff9dea8
#
_cell.length_a   1.000
_cell.length_b   1.000
_cell.length_c   1.000
_cell.angle_alpha   90.00
_cell.angle_beta   90.00
_cell.angle_gamma   90.00
#
_symmetry.space_group_name_H-M   'P 1'
#
loop_
_entity.id
_entity.type
_entity.pdbx_description
1 polymer ?
#
loop_
_entity_poly.entity_id
_entity_poly.type
_entity_poly.pdbx_seq_one_letter_code
_entity_poly.pdbx_strand_id
1 'polypeptide(L)'
;MKISYKWLREYVDTDLTPNELDDLLTFSGLEIEDVEKVESIKGGLEHVVIAQVLTCEPHPDSDHLHLTTVDVGTGTPLNIVCGAPNVAAGQKVVCAQIGTKIYTSDTEFYEIKKGKLRGAVSEGMLCAADELQLGSDHAGIMVLPDDAPVGMPAKEYFHLEEDYTLEVAITANRSDATSHIGVARDVVAVLNTRNGADKHIQWPPVADLSDAQGKNGVRVTVEEPELCPRYTGITLENVHVADSPEWLQNKLRTVGIRPINNVVDVTNFVLMEVGQPLHAFNADMITGNHVIVRTLPQDTPFVTLDGVERKLDRRDLMICCECSSADVSNTQTIKQSNNQAIAEPMCIAGVFGGEKSGVTHNTTRVFLESAYFNPVSIRKTSKRHGLKTDASFRYERGCDPNITRWALQRAVYLIKELAGATVASEVVDIYPNPIPRANVDINFQRVFSLIGQPIPLEAIRTALTSLDIEIVSENAEGMSLLIPTCKVDVTRECDVVEEIMRIYGYNNIHVDERISSSLSFSTKPNPVKLQNVVSDMLTYNGFSEIMNNSLTKAEYFENNPDFDPSRSIHILNPLSKELNVMRQSLLYCGLECIVRNINYKIHDQKLYEFGRTYQLNPDAKPGDDIPVTKKYIETQHLSIFMTGDMEPENWKTPATHTDFYFLKAQVMNILHRMRMNITRLQFQPTALHCFAEGIDIVFRDSHKTLCSLGLLNRDTLKRMDCKQQVFYADFDWSLLLKSYPTKEVTYAEIPKYPEVRRDLALILDNKVTFAEIEQVAYSTEKKLLKRVSLFDVYKGKGIAEGMKSYAVSFILQDKDKTLNDKQIEAVMAKLQKNLETQLNAKVRQ
;
A
#
# COMPACT_ATOMS: atom_id res chain seq x y z
N MET A 1 7.63 11.56 -9.12
CA MET A 1 7.61 13.00 -9.58
C MET A 1 8.88 13.26 -10.35
N LYS A 2 8.76 13.91 -11.53
CA LYS A 2 9.94 14.21 -12.36
C LYS A 2 10.55 15.56 -12.02
N ILE A 3 11.87 15.60 -11.84
CA ILE A 3 12.69 16.79 -11.59
C ILE A 3 13.69 16.90 -12.73
N SER A 4 13.78 18.08 -13.35
CA SER A 4 14.79 18.40 -14.37
C SER A 4 16.11 18.72 -13.67
N TYR A 5 17.19 18.08 -14.10
CA TYR A 5 18.53 18.31 -13.57
C TYR A 5 19.04 19.74 -13.86
N LYS A 6 18.86 20.24 -15.09
CA LYS A 6 19.26 21.60 -15.45
C LYS A 6 18.46 22.64 -14.69
N TRP A 7 17.16 22.43 -14.56
CA TRP A 7 16.29 23.34 -13.82
C TRP A 7 16.62 23.33 -12.32
N LEU A 8 16.92 22.17 -11.73
CA LEU A 8 17.36 22.06 -10.34
C LEU A 8 18.64 22.87 -10.07
N ARG A 9 19.59 22.82 -11.01
CA ARG A 9 20.86 23.58 -10.91
C ARG A 9 20.69 25.09 -10.95
N GLU A 10 19.57 25.61 -11.36
CA GLU A 10 19.26 27.05 -11.25
C GLU A 10 19.05 27.49 -9.79
N TYR A 11 18.70 26.56 -8.91
CA TYR A 11 18.44 26.82 -7.48
C TYR A 11 19.57 26.37 -6.56
N VAL A 12 20.42 25.49 -7.00
CA VAL A 12 21.59 25.03 -6.24
C VAL A 12 22.80 24.92 -7.15
N ASP A 13 23.85 25.68 -6.80
CA ASP A 13 25.14 25.61 -7.48
C ASP A 13 25.87 24.32 -7.09
N THR A 14 25.90 23.34 -8.00
CA THR A 14 26.53 22.03 -7.81
C THR A 14 27.13 21.51 -9.10
N ASP A 15 28.27 20.82 -8.99
CA ASP A 15 28.95 20.13 -10.09
C ASP A 15 28.65 18.64 -10.13
N LEU A 16 27.78 18.15 -9.26
CA LEU A 16 27.37 16.73 -9.24
C LEU A 16 26.74 16.33 -10.57
N THR A 17 27.16 15.22 -11.11
CA THR A 17 26.50 14.58 -12.26
C THR A 17 25.11 14.06 -11.89
N PRO A 18 24.22 13.78 -12.86
CA PRO A 18 22.89 13.22 -12.56
C PRO A 18 22.93 11.95 -11.71
N ASN A 19 23.92 11.05 -11.94
CA ASN A 19 24.08 9.82 -11.18
C ASN A 19 24.60 10.06 -9.76
N GLU A 20 25.52 10.99 -9.57
CA GLU A 20 25.98 11.37 -8.22
C GLU A 20 24.88 12.08 -7.43
N LEU A 21 23.99 12.81 -8.12
CA LEU A 21 22.83 13.43 -7.50
C LEU A 21 21.76 12.39 -7.12
N ASP A 22 21.58 11.34 -7.93
CA ASP A 22 20.75 10.18 -7.58
C ASP A 22 21.25 9.54 -6.28
N ASP A 23 22.53 9.15 -6.23
CA ASP A 23 23.14 8.57 -5.03
C ASP A 23 22.93 9.48 -3.80
N LEU A 24 23.18 10.78 -3.94
CA LEU A 24 23.05 11.75 -2.85
C LEU A 24 21.61 11.82 -2.33
N LEU A 25 20.62 11.91 -3.22
CA LEU A 25 19.22 12.04 -2.87
C LEU A 25 18.66 10.73 -2.29
N THR A 26 18.93 9.60 -2.94
CA THR A 26 18.48 8.28 -2.48
C THR A 26 19.04 7.99 -1.08
N PHE A 27 20.32 8.22 -0.82
CA PHE A 27 20.91 8.05 0.53
C PHE A 27 20.57 9.15 1.52
N SER A 28 19.81 10.16 1.13
CA SER A 28 19.22 11.16 2.01
C SER A 28 17.71 11.04 2.22
N GLY A 29 17.10 9.94 1.72
CA GLY A 29 15.69 9.62 1.91
C GLY A 29 14.74 10.19 0.85
N LEU A 30 15.27 10.62 -0.30
CA LEU A 30 14.52 10.90 -1.53
C LEU A 30 14.96 9.91 -2.62
N GLU A 31 14.36 8.74 -2.62
CA GLU A 31 14.67 7.66 -3.57
C GLU A 31 14.42 8.13 -5.01
N ILE A 32 15.42 7.93 -5.86
CA ILE A 32 15.33 8.14 -7.30
C ILE A 32 15.05 6.79 -7.95
N GLU A 33 13.91 6.65 -8.60
CA GLU A 33 13.49 5.43 -9.26
C GLU A 33 14.13 5.27 -10.65
N ASP A 34 14.37 6.41 -11.33
CA ASP A 34 14.97 6.42 -12.68
C ASP A 34 15.66 7.74 -12.98
N VAL A 35 16.72 7.68 -13.79
CA VAL A 35 17.45 8.82 -14.34
C VAL A 35 17.44 8.71 -15.87
N GLU A 36 16.56 9.45 -16.52
CA GLU A 36 16.35 9.42 -17.96
C GLU A 36 16.96 10.64 -18.64
N LYS A 37 17.73 10.42 -19.72
CA LYS A 37 18.21 11.50 -20.59
C LYS A 37 17.07 11.95 -21.48
N VAL A 38 16.76 13.24 -21.41
CA VAL A 38 15.73 13.90 -22.25
C VAL A 38 16.43 14.76 -23.29
N GLU A 39 16.13 14.52 -24.54
CA GLU A 39 16.67 15.26 -25.68
C GLU A 39 15.52 16.02 -26.37
N SER A 40 15.76 17.29 -26.76
CA SER A 40 14.75 18.09 -27.49
C SER A 40 14.31 17.39 -28.77
N ILE A 41 15.25 16.70 -29.43
CA ILE A 41 15.04 15.84 -30.59
C ILE A 41 15.69 14.49 -30.30
N LYS A 42 14.97 13.40 -30.47
CA LYS A 42 15.47 12.06 -30.17
C LYS A 42 16.69 11.70 -30.99
N GLY A 43 17.76 11.26 -30.28
CA GLY A 43 19.07 10.97 -30.88
C GLY A 43 19.92 12.20 -31.05
N GLY A 44 19.50 13.38 -30.57
CA GLY A 44 20.30 14.63 -30.46
C GLY A 44 20.96 15.09 -31.75
N LEU A 45 20.50 14.63 -32.92
CA LEU A 45 21.12 14.85 -34.24
C LEU A 45 22.63 14.46 -34.25
N GLU A 46 22.99 13.37 -33.61
CA GLU A 46 24.38 12.85 -33.65
C GLU A 46 24.79 12.55 -35.08
N HIS A 47 26.03 12.96 -35.46
CA HIS A 47 26.59 12.85 -36.79
C HIS A 47 25.85 13.62 -37.88
N VAL A 48 25.02 14.62 -37.50
CA VAL A 48 24.38 15.57 -38.42
C VAL A 48 25.15 16.89 -38.35
N VAL A 49 25.54 17.43 -39.50
CA VAL A 49 26.38 18.65 -39.59
C VAL A 49 25.78 19.63 -40.59
N ILE A 50 26.14 20.89 -40.40
CA ILE A 50 25.89 21.92 -41.42
C ILE A 50 26.86 21.72 -42.55
N ALA A 51 26.37 21.67 -43.77
CA ALA A 51 27.16 21.34 -44.97
C ALA A 51 26.95 22.32 -46.09
N GLN A 52 27.83 22.34 -47.10
CA GLN A 52 27.64 23.11 -48.32
C GLN A 52 27.65 22.21 -49.54
N VAL A 53 26.67 22.34 -50.41
CA VAL A 53 26.64 21.69 -51.71
C VAL A 53 27.61 22.38 -52.66
N LEU A 54 28.72 21.70 -53.00
CA LEU A 54 29.73 22.27 -53.92
C LEU A 54 29.32 22.14 -55.37
N THR A 55 28.87 20.93 -55.80
CA THR A 55 28.37 20.66 -57.13
C THR A 55 27.02 19.95 -57.07
N CYS A 56 26.18 20.19 -58.10
CA CYS A 56 24.91 19.54 -58.26
C CYS A 56 24.67 19.24 -59.74
N GLU A 57 24.73 17.96 -60.12
CA GLU A 57 24.58 17.52 -61.52
C GLU A 57 23.41 16.53 -61.61
N PRO A 58 22.60 16.52 -62.66
CA PRO A 58 21.59 15.51 -62.88
C PRO A 58 22.15 14.11 -62.91
N HIS A 59 21.46 13.15 -62.32
CA HIS A 59 21.90 11.75 -62.33
C HIS A 59 21.68 11.15 -63.75
N PRO A 60 22.72 10.48 -64.36
CA PRO A 60 22.60 10.02 -65.75
C PRO A 60 21.49 9.00 -65.99
N ASP A 61 21.13 8.20 -64.97
CA ASP A 61 20.11 7.14 -65.05
C ASP A 61 18.82 7.49 -64.28
N SER A 62 18.56 8.80 -64.01
CA SER A 62 17.38 9.21 -63.28
C SER A 62 16.98 10.65 -63.62
N ASP A 63 15.69 10.91 -63.80
CA ASP A 63 15.08 12.18 -64.09
C ASP A 63 14.79 13.06 -62.87
N HIS A 64 14.93 12.50 -61.70
CA HIS A 64 14.64 13.22 -60.42
C HIS A 64 15.80 13.10 -59.39
N LEU A 65 16.89 12.37 -59.68
CA LEU A 65 18.00 12.32 -58.75
C LEU A 65 19.11 13.28 -59.22
N HIS A 66 19.85 13.82 -58.26
CA HIS A 66 21.04 14.66 -58.46
C HIS A 66 22.27 14.04 -57.82
N LEU A 67 23.39 14.10 -58.48
CA LEU A 67 24.71 13.79 -57.95
C LEU A 67 25.29 15.06 -57.36
N THR A 68 25.53 15.08 -56.08
CA THR A 68 26.06 16.22 -55.35
C THR A 68 27.41 15.90 -54.71
N THR A 69 28.34 16.85 -54.73
CA THR A 69 29.50 16.85 -53.84
C THR A 69 29.25 17.84 -52.71
N VAL A 70 29.41 17.42 -51.49
CA VAL A 70 28.99 18.18 -50.30
C VAL A 70 30.18 18.30 -49.35
N ASP A 71 30.54 19.53 -49.03
CA ASP A 71 31.52 19.85 -47.99
C ASP A 71 30.88 19.82 -46.61
N VAL A 72 31.39 18.94 -45.79
CA VAL A 72 30.95 18.76 -44.38
C VAL A 72 31.98 19.28 -43.38
N GLY A 73 32.91 20.14 -43.82
CA GLY A 73 33.95 20.76 -42.98
C GLY A 73 35.14 19.88 -42.64
N THR A 74 35.25 18.67 -43.22
CA THR A 74 36.36 17.74 -42.94
C THR A 74 37.52 17.84 -43.92
N GLY A 75 37.42 18.75 -44.91
CA GLY A 75 38.43 18.91 -45.98
C GLY A 75 38.33 17.91 -47.09
N THR A 76 37.49 16.89 -46.98
CA THR A 76 37.19 15.92 -48.05
C THR A 76 35.71 15.88 -48.31
N PRO A 77 35.26 16.37 -49.49
CA PRO A 77 33.81 16.38 -49.80
C PRO A 77 33.25 14.98 -49.92
N LEU A 78 32.00 14.82 -49.53
CA LEU A 78 31.22 13.59 -49.62
C LEU A 78 30.42 13.57 -50.91
N ASN A 79 30.33 12.38 -51.52
CA ASN A 79 29.42 12.17 -52.65
C ASN A 79 28.05 11.77 -52.09
N ILE A 80 27.03 12.51 -52.41
CA ILE A 80 25.65 12.26 -51.92
C ILE A 80 24.70 12.29 -53.13
N VAL A 81 23.85 11.30 -53.21
CA VAL A 81 22.77 11.25 -54.20
C VAL A 81 21.53 11.84 -53.55
N CYS A 82 20.99 12.90 -54.06
CA CYS A 82 19.85 13.64 -53.53
C CYS A 82 18.65 13.58 -54.46
N GLY A 83 17.46 13.26 -53.92
CA GLY A 83 16.21 13.23 -54.67
C GLY A 83 15.33 14.46 -54.48
N ALA A 84 15.75 15.41 -53.68
CA ALA A 84 14.96 16.60 -53.40
C ALA A 84 14.96 17.58 -54.58
N PRO A 85 13.79 18.13 -54.94
CA PRO A 85 13.65 19.02 -56.12
C PRO A 85 14.31 20.38 -55.94
N ASN A 86 14.58 20.78 -54.69
CA ASN A 86 15.14 22.09 -54.33
C ASN A 86 16.66 22.11 -54.18
N VAL A 87 17.36 20.97 -54.38
CA VAL A 87 18.84 20.91 -54.21
C VAL A 87 19.53 21.70 -55.31
N ALA A 88 20.49 22.55 -54.94
CA ALA A 88 21.31 23.30 -55.89
C ALA A 88 22.73 23.55 -55.36
N ALA A 89 23.71 23.75 -56.31
CA ALA A 89 25.06 24.09 -55.93
C ALA A 89 25.13 25.44 -55.22
N GLY A 90 25.97 25.57 -54.23
CA GLY A 90 26.17 26.76 -53.39
C GLY A 90 25.35 26.78 -52.12
N GLN A 91 24.28 26.00 -52.03
CA GLN A 91 23.38 26.03 -50.84
C GLN A 91 24.05 25.52 -49.58
N LYS A 92 23.72 26.13 -48.45
CA LYS A 92 23.97 25.60 -47.12
C LYS A 92 22.82 24.67 -46.73
N VAL A 93 23.14 23.47 -46.27
CA VAL A 93 22.16 22.41 -46.02
C VAL A 93 22.50 21.62 -44.76
N VAL A 94 21.56 20.82 -44.29
CA VAL A 94 21.79 19.88 -43.17
C VAL A 94 22.09 18.49 -43.69
N CYS A 95 23.25 17.92 -43.34
CA CYS A 95 23.77 16.66 -43.86
C CYS A 95 23.89 15.63 -42.71
N ALA A 96 23.17 14.53 -42.83
CA ALA A 96 23.33 13.33 -42.01
C ALA A 96 24.48 12.46 -42.58
N GLN A 97 25.52 12.26 -41.79
CA GLN A 97 26.65 11.43 -42.14
C GLN A 97 26.37 9.95 -41.91
N ILE A 98 27.28 9.08 -42.38
CA ILE A 98 27.20 7.63 -42.14
C ILE A 98 27.18 7.39 -40.62
N GLY A 99 26.26 6.55 -40.12
CA GLY A 99 26.07 6.22 -38.72
C GLY A 99 24.99 7.04 -38.03
N THR A 100 24.49 8.12 -38.70
CA THR A 100 23.36 8.89 -38.17
C THR A 100 22.09 8.01 -38.07
N LYS A 101 21.41 8.08 -36.93
CA LYS A 101 20.09 7.47 -36.72
C LYS A 101 19.02 8.54 -36.89
N ILE A 102 18.16 8.38 -37.88
CA ILE A 102 16.99 9.23 -38.12
C ILE A 102 15.78 8.53 -37.51
N TYR A 103 15.15 9.16 -36.53
CA TYR A 103 14.02 8.61 -35.79
C TYR A 103 12.70 8.98 -36.47
N THR A 104 11.89 7.98 -36.80
CA THR A 104 10.55 8.14 -37.39
C THR A 104 9.44 8.09 -36.30
N SER A 105 9.77 7.55 -35.14
CA SER A 105 8.93 7.53 -33.94
C SER A 105 9.81 7.39 -32.69
N ASP A 106 9.21 7.34 -31.51
CA ASP A 106 9.96 7.15 -30.27
C ASP A 106 10.76 5.85 -30.19
N THR A 107 10.40 4.84 -30.98
CA THR A 107 11.04 3.50 -30.96
C THR A 107 11.63 3.08 -32.28
N GLU A 108 11.26 3.73 -33.39
CA GLU A 108 11.69 3.32 -34.73
C GLU A 108 12.65 4.33 -35.33
N PHE A 109 13.73 3.84 -35.87
CA PHE A 109 14.73 4.63 -36.56
C PHE A 109 15.33 3.85 -37.76
N TYR A 110 15.87 4.59 -38.71
CA TYR A 110 16.75 4.02 -39.73
C TYR A 110 18.14 4.67 -39.65
N GLU A 111 19.16 3.87 -39.93
CA GLU A 111 20.55 4.30 -39.85
C GLU A 111 21.09 4.64 -41.27
N ILE A 112 21.70 5.81 -41.39
CA ILE A 112 22.36 6.23 -42.64
C ILE A 112 23.60 5.39 -42.87
N LYS A 113 23.59 4.66 -43.98
CA LYS A 113 24.72 3.78 -44.40
C LYS A 113 25.24 4.18 -45.77
N LYS A 114 26.52 3.91 -46.02
CA LYS A 114 27.11 4.00 -47.37
C LYS A 114 26.33 3.10 -48.32
N GLY A 115 25.72 3.67 -49.31
CA GLY A 115 24.88 2.96 -50.28
C GLY A 115 25.22 3.26 -51.73
N LYS A 116 24.61 2.50 -52.65
CA LYS A 116 24.62 2.79 -54.10
C LYS A 116 23.18 3.01 -54.55
N LEU A 117 22.90 4.19 -55.12
CA LEU A 117 21.65 4.54 -55.71
C LEU A 117 21.79 4.63 -57.21
N ARG A 118 21.15 3.76 -57.97
CA ARG A 118 21.27 3.61 -59.46
C ARG A 118 22.72 3.64 -59.95
N GLY A 119 23.63 2.94 -59.20
CA GLY A 119 25.03 2.89 -59.60
C GLY A 119 25.96 3.93 -59.00
N ALA A 120 25.44 5.07 -58.55
CA ALA A 120 26.21 6.11 -57.87
C ALA A 120 26.33 5.87 -56.36
N VAL A 121 27.50 6.15 -55.78
CA VAL A 121 27.74 6.02 -54.35
C VAL A 121 27.18 7.23 -53.63
N SER A 122 26.45 6.95 -52.52
CA SER A 122 26.01 7.97 -51.57
C SER A 122 26.65 7.69 -50.21
N GLU A 123 27.27 8.71 -49.59
CA GLU A 123 28.06 8.66 -48.36
C GLU A 123 27.39 9.48 -47.25
N GLY A 124 26.08 9.76 -47.35
CA GLY A 124 25.29 10.54 -46.45
C GLY A 124 23.92 10.83 -47.04
N MET A 125 23.17 11.66 -46.37
CA MET A 125 21.83 12.10 -46.75
C MET A 125 21.66 13.60 -46.46
N LEU A 126 21.14 14.38 -47.44
CA LEU A 126 20.65 15.73 -47.21
C LEU A 126 19.23 15.64 -46.69
N CYS A 127 18.95 16.28 -45.56
CA CYS A 127 17.73 16.05 -44.83
C CYS A 127 16.72 17.16 -44.98
N ALA A 128 15.44 16.82 -44.97
CA ALA A 128 14.32 17.73 -44.85
C ALA A 128 14.11 18.11 -43.35
N ALA A 129 13.33 19.15 -43.11
CA ALA A 129 13.05 19.62 -41.73
C ALA A 129 12.28 18.61 -40.89
N ASP A 130 11.31 17.92 -41.50
CA ASP A 130 10.51 16.90 -40.84
C ASP A 130 11.29 15.62 -40.51
N GLU A 131 12.22 15.22 -41.39
CA GLU A 131 13.11 14.09 -41.16
C GLU A 131 14.01 14.28 -39.93
N LEU A 132 14.37 15.53 -39.64
CA LEU A 132 15.16 15.92 -38.47
C LEU A 132 14.32 16.33 -37.26
N GLN A 133 12.98 16.26 -37.37
CA GLN A 133 12.05 16.75 -36.33
C GLN A 133 12.25 18.25 -36.02
N LEU A 134 12.81 19.05 -36.95
CA LEU A 134 13.04 20.47 -36.85
C LEU A 134 11.89 21.33 -37.43
N GLY A 135 10.90 20.68 -37.98
CA GLY A 135 9.73 21.33 -38.60
C GLY A 135 8.81 20.29 -39.24
N SER A 136 7.81 20.78 -39.98
CA SER A 136 6.82 19.93 -40.68
C SER A 136 6.98 19.95 -42.21
N ASP A 137 8.01 20.63 -42.72
CA ASP A 137 8.24 20.77 -44.17
C ASP A 137 8.95 19.56 -44.75
N HIS A 138 8.27 18.86 -45.66
CA HIS A 138 8.75 17.72 -46.43
C HIS A 138 8.93 18.01 -47.92
N ALA A 139 8.70 19.24 -48.37
CA ALA A 139 8.72 19.55 -49.78
C ALA A 139 10.12 19.51 -50.44
N GLY A 140 11.18 19.47 -49.60
CA GLY A 140 12.56 19.39 -50.04
C GLY A 140 13.54 19.37 -48.89
N ILE A 141 14.85 19.39 -49.20
CA ILE A 141 15.89 19.50 -48.19
C ILE A 141 15.82 20.84 -47.47
N MET A 142 16.26 20.85 -46.20
CA MET A 142 16.37 22.04 -45.40
C MET A 142 17.53 22.93 -45.90
N VAL A 143 17.19 24.10 -46.44
CA VAL A 143 18.18 25.09 -46.92
C VAL A 143 18.36 26.13 -45.82
N LEU A 144 19.61 26.38 -45.44
CA LEU A 144 19.98 27.29 -44.38
C LEU A 144 20.46 28.64 -44.97
N PRO A 145 20.50 29.72 -44.16
CA PRO A 145 21.10 31.00 -44.54
C PRO A 145 22.56 30.84 -44.97
N ASP A 146 23.01 31.72 -45.89
CA ASP A 146 24.34 31.67 -46.48
C ASP A 146 25.50 31.81 -45.48
N ASP A 147 25.24 32.39 -44.30
CA ASP A 147 26.17 32.56 -43.21
C ASP A 147 26.29 31.33 -42.29
N ALA A 148 25.50 30.28 -42.51
CA ALA A 148 25.56 29.07 -41.71
C ALA A 148 26.96 28.41 -41.78
N PRO A 149 27.59 28.12 -40.62
CA PRO A 149 28.99 27.66 -40.55
C PRO A 149 29.10 26.19 -40.95
N VAL A 150 29.81 25.93 -42.08
CA VAL A 150 30.05 24.55 -42.55
C VAL A 150 30.90 23.75 -41.57
N GLY A 151 30.51 22.50 -41.33
CA GLY A 151 31.17 21.61 -40.41
C GLY A 151 30.68 21.75 -38.95
N MET A 152 29.86 22.76 -38.63
CA MET A 152 29.27 22.86 -37.29
C MET A 152 28.27 21.72 -37.06
N PRO A 153 28.31 21.03 -35.91
CA PRO A 153 27.27 20.07 -35.55
C PRO A 153 25.89 20.71 -35.60
N ALA A 154 24.93 20.01 -36.18
CA ALA A 154 23.55 20.50 -36.29
C ALA A 154 22.94 20.79 -34.90
N LYS A 155 23.29 19.96 -33.91
CA LYS A 155 22.91 20.15 -32.50
C LYS A 155 23.30 21.54 -31.96
N GLU A 156 24.50 22.01 -32.27
CA GLU A 156 24.99 23.32 -31.85
C GLU A 156 24.31 24.44 -32.63
N TYR A 157 24.18 24.28 -33.93
CA TYR A 157 23.55 25.26 -34.81
C TYR A 157 22.08 25.54 -34.48
N PHE A 158 21.33 24.44 -34.18
CA PHE A 158 19.91 24.54 -33.78
C PHE A 158 19.71 24.70 -32.28
N HIS A 159 20.77 24.88 -31.52
CA HIS A 159 20.73 25.06 -30.05
C HIS A 159 19.89 23.98 -29.33
N LEU A 160 20.05 22.70 -29.77
CA LEU A 160 19.34 21.61 -29.17
C LEU A 160 19.76 21.39 -27.72
N GLU A 161 18.81 21.34 -26.85
CA GLU A 161 19.04 21.14 -25.43
C GLU A 161 18.94 19.66 -25.08
N GLU A 162 19.85 19.22 -24.23
CA GLU A 162 19.79 17.93 -23.54
C GLU A 162 19.59 18.19 -22.08
N ASP A 163 18.79 17.38 -21.41
CA ASP A 163 18.61 17.45 -19.97
C ASP A 163 18.53 16.02 -19.41
N TYR A 164 18.44 15.91 -18.09
CA TYR A 164 18.13 14.65 -17.41
C TYR A 164 16.93 14.86 -16.52
N THR A 165 16.02 13.88 -16.50
CA THR A 165 14.97 13.81 -15.49
C THR A 165 15.33 12.80 -14.42
N LEU A 166 15.13 13.20 -13.17
CA LEU A 166 15.20 12.33 -12.02
C LEU A 166 13.76 12.04 -11.59
N GLU A 167 13.37 10.77 -11.58
CA GLU A 167 12.06 10.36 -11.10
C GLU A 167 12.10 10.11 -9.59
N VAL A 168 11.62 11.08 -8.81
CA VAL A 168 11.66 11.06 -7.35
C VAL A 168 10.43 10.37 -6.78
N ALA A 169 10.61 9.32 -5.99
CA ALA A 169 9.58 8.64 -5.22
C ALA A 169 9.23 9.43 -3.96
N ILE A 170 8.23 10.29 -4.04
CA ILE A 170 7.80 11.12 -2.91
C ILE A 170 6.93 10.33 -1.94
N THR A 171 7.44 10.08 -0.75
CA THR A 171 6.68 9.49 0.35
C THR A 171 5.70 10.50 0.96
N ALA A 172 4.70 10.02 1.70
CA ALA A 172 3.63 10.88 2.22
C ALA A 172 4.12 11.94 3.22
N ASN A 173 5.22 11.66 3.93
CA ASN A 173 5.84 12.57 4.91
C ASN A 173 6.79 13.61 4.30
N ARG A 174 7.06 13.53 2.98
CA ARG A 174 8.00 14.41 2.29
C ARG A 174 7.28 15.40 1.35
N SER A 175 6.20 16.04 1.86
CA SER A 175 5.49 17.09 1.13
C SER A 175 6.38 18.31 0.82
N ASP A 176 7.38 18.58 1.63
CA ASP A 176 8.40 19.62 1.47
C ASP A 176 9.24 19.45 0.19
N ALA A 177 9.37 18.22 -0.31
CA ALA A 177 10.19 17.86 -1.47
C ALA A 177 9.40 17.72 -2.78
N THR A 178 8.14 18.19 -2.85
CA THR A 178 7.28 18.04 -4.03
C THR A 178 7.54 19.09 -5.14
N SER A 179 8.77 19.62 -5.21
CA SER A 179 9.17 20.68 -6.15
C SER A 179 10.68 20.71 -6.35
N HIS A 180 11.14 21.46 -7.36
CA HIS A 180 12.57 21.68 -7.61
C HIS A 180 13.26 22.35 -6.42
N ILE A 181 12.70 23.42 -5.86
CA ILE A 181 13.26 24.11 -4.68
C ILE A 181 13.22 23.21 -3.45
N GLY A 182 12.17 22.37 -3.30
CA GLY A 182 12.10 21.40 -2.22
C GLY A 182 13.22 20.37 -2.27
N VAL A 183 13.50 19.82 -3.46
CA VAL A 183 14.64 18.89 -3.68
C VAL A 183 15.98 19.62 -3.53
N ALA A 184 16.10 20.86 -4.06
CA ALA A 184 17.31 21.68 -3.91
C ALA A 184 17.66 21.92 -2.44
N ARG A 185 16.66 22.09 -1.56
CA ARG A 185 16.87 22.24 -0.11
C ARG A 185 17.56 21.01 0.50
N ASP A 186 17.17 19.82 0.09
CA ASP A 186 17.83 18.59 0.55
C ASP A 186 19.27 18.49 0.00
N VAL A 187 19.47 18.80 -1.27
CA VAL A 187 20.83 18.84 -1.86
C VAL A 187 21.74 19.81 -1.09
N VAL A 188 21.29 21.04 -0.85
CA VAL A 188 22.01 22.03 -0.04
C VAL A 188 22.34 21.49 1.34
N ALA A 189 21.35 20.90 2.03
CA ALA A 189 21.53 20.40 3.38
C ALA A 189 22.57 19.27 3.44
N VAL A 190 22.56 18.37 2.46
CA VAL A 190 23.54 17.27 2.39
C VAL A 190 24.92 17.80 2.07
N LEU A 191 25.08 18.69 1.07
CA LEU A 191 26.37 19.26 0.70
C LEU A 191 26.99 20.03 1.85
N ASN A 192 26.21 20.84 2.56
CA ASN A 192 26.71 21.62 3.70
C ASN A 192 27.12 20.71 4.86
N THR A 193 26.29 19.70 5.17
CA THR A 193 26.53 18.84 6.34
C THR A 193 27.62 17.80 6.11
N ARG A 194 27.65 17.14 4.95
CA ARG A 194 28.60 16.05 4.68
C ARG A 194 29.91 16.54 4.09
N ASN A 195 29.85 17.55 3.23
CA ASN A 195 31.04 18.05 2.50
C ASN A 195 31.63 19.34 3.08
N GLY A 196 30.98 19.92 4.10
CA GLY A 196 31.41 21.20 4.68
C GLY A 196 31.29 22.38 3.70
N ALA A 197 30.35 22.29 2.74
CA ALA A 197 30.06 23.37 1.81
C ALA A 197 29.29 24.50 2.53
N ASP A 198 29.23 25.66 1.90
CA ASP A 198 28.40 26.81 2.33
C ASP A 198 27.50 27.19 1.15
N LYS A 199 26.57 26.31 0.84
CA LYS A 199 25.63 26.50 -0.26
C LYS A 199 24.28 26.99 0.27
N HIS A 200 23.62 27.81 -0.56
CA HIS A 200 22.31 28.36 -0.27
C HIS A 200 21.41 28.23 -1.48
N ILE A 201 20.08 28.18 -1.25
CA ILE A 201 19.11 28.18 -2.34
C ILE A 201 19.11 29.54 -3.02
N GLN A 202 19.26 29.53 -4.35
CA GLN A 202 19.13 30.71 -5.20
C GLN A 202 17.65 30.93 -5.52
N TRP A 203 17.00 31.79 -4.73
CA TRP A 203 15.60 32.12 -4.96
C TRP A 203 15.43 33.00 -6.21
N PRO A 204 14.48 32.63 -7.12
CA PRO A 204 14.22 33.43 -8.32
C PRO A 204 13.50 34.75 -7.99
N PRO A 205 13.54 35.75 -8.89
CA PRO A 205 12.88 37.03 -8.70
C PRO A 205 11.35 36.89 -8.65
N VAL A 206 10.72 37.77 -7.85
CA VAL A 206 9.27 37.87 -7.69
C VAL A 206 8.82 39.31 -7.93
N ALA A 207 7.52 39.47 -8.26
CA ALA A 207 6.95 40.82 -8.36
C ALA A 207 6.83 41.48 -6.98
N ASP A 208 7.24 42.73 -6.87
CA ASP A 208 6.85 43.56 -5.72
C ASP A 208 5.38 43.97 -5.88
N LEU A 209 4.56 43.56 -4.94
CA LEU A 209 3.13 43.85 -4.89
C LEU A 209 2.75 44.70 -3.67
N SER A 210 3.72 45.34 -3.04
CA SER A 210 3.50 46.24 -1.87
C SER A 210 2.61 47.44 -2.21
N ASP A 211 2.78 47.97 -3.42
CA ASP A 211 2.05 49.13 -3.92
C ASP A 211 0.93 48.76 -4.91
N ALA A 212 0.54 47.47 -4.97
CA ALA A 212 -0.52 47.02 -5.83
C ALA A 212 -1.84 47.73 -5.48
N GLN A 213 -2.35 48.54 -6.43
CA GLN A 213 -3.61 49.28 -6.24
C GLN A 213 -4.50 49.06 -7.46
N GLY A 214 -5.80 49.10 -7.26
CA GLY A 214 -6.75 49.01 -8.35
C GLY A 214 -8.18 48.90 -7.83
N LYS A 215 -9.15 49.35 -8.65
CA LYS A 215 -10.58 49.31 -8.29
C LYS A 215 -11.34 48.13 -8.90
N ASN A 216 -10.71 47.38 -9.79
CA ASN A 216 -11.36 46.31 -10.58
C ASN A 216 -11.05 44.90 -10.02
N GLY A 217 -10.71 44.80 -8.76
CA GLY A 217 -10.37 43.51 -8.14
C GLY A 217 -11.57 42.59 -7.93
N VAL A 218 -11.34 41.31 -8.08
CA VAL A 218 -12.27 40.27 -7.70
C VAL A 218 -12.29 40.19 -6.16
N ARG A 219 -13.48 40.29 -5.56
CA ARG A 219 -13.67 40.11 -4.12
C ARG A 219 -13.64 38.61 -3.78
N VAL A 220 -13.21 38.28 -2.59
CA VAL A 220 -13.20 36.88 -2.12
C VAL A 220 -13.89 36.79 -0.77
N THR A 221 -14.71 35.78 -0.58
CA THR A 221 -15.28 35.41 0.70
C THR A 221 -15.01 33.94 0.96
N VAL A 222 -14.38 33.60 2.09
CA VAL A 222 -14.16 32.22 2.53
C VAL A 222 -15.20 31.91 3.62
N GLU A 223 -16.22 31.13 3.27
CA GLU A 223 -17.25 30.71 4.22
C GLU A 223 -16.82 29.52 5.08
N GLU A 224 -15.86 28.71 4.59
CA GLU A 224 -15.36 27.51 5.24
C GLU A 224 -13.86 27.63 5.61
N PRO A 225 -13.50 28.44 6.62
CA PRO A 225 -12.10 28.70 6.96
C PRO A 225 -11.34 27.47 7.51
N GLU A 226 -12.05 26.44 7.98
CA GLU A 226 -11.41 25.16 8.38
C GLU A 226 -11.00 24.33 7.17
N LEU A 227 -11.73 24.43 6.06
CA LEU A 227 -11.44 23.70 4.82
C LEU A 227 -10.49 24.49 3.91
N CYS A 228 -10.54 25.84 4.00
CA CYS A 228 -9.65 26.77 3.32
C CYS A 228 -9.02 27.74 4.33
N PRO A 229 -7.99 27.35 5.07
CA PRO A 229 -7.36 28.21 6.08
C PRO A 229 -6.74 29.48 5.54
N ARG A 230 -6.18 29.44 4.32
CA ARG A 230 -5.63 30.62 3.66
C ARG A 230 -6.03 30.69 2.19
N TYR A 231 -6.45 31.85 1.77
CA TYR A 231 -6.76 32.12 0.37
C TYR A 231 -6.08 33.42 -0.07
N THR A 232 -5.19 33.36 -1.07
CA THR A 232 -4.58 34.55 -1.67
C THR A 232 -4.97 34.65 -3.13
N GLY A 233 -5.15 35.88 -3.64
CA GLY A 233 -5.49 36.09 -5.04
C GLY A 233 -5.21 37.51 -5.49
N ILE A 234 -5.12 37.70 -6.79
CA ILE A 234 -4.91 39.00 -7.45
C ILE A 234 -5.56 39.02 -8.82
N THR A 235 -6.04 40.20 -9.22
CA THR A 235 -6.60 40.40 -10.56
C THR A 235 -5.56 41.05 -11.46
N LEU A 236 -5.37 40.47 -12.64
CA LEU A 236 -4.51 40.98 -13.71
C LEU A 236 -5.36 41.40 -14.90
N GLU A 237 -5.02 42.49 -15.56
CA GLU A 237 -5.65 43.00 -16.76
C GLU A 237 -4.63 43.15 -17.92
N ASN A 238 -5.12 43.38 -19.10
CA ASN A 238 -4.31 43.50 -20.33
C ASN A 238 -3.47 42.22 -20.60
N VAL A 239 -4.00 41.07 -20.19
CA VAL A 239 -3.35 39.78 -20.43
C VAL A 239 -3.44 39.41 -21.89
N HIS A 240 -2.31 39.13 -22.52
CA HIS A 240 -2.25 38.59 -23.88
C HIS A 240 -1.93 37.10 -23.82
N VAL A 241 -2.95 36.29 -23.99
CA VAL A 241 -2.81 34.83 -23.97
C VAL A 241 -2.29 34.36 -25.32
N ALA A 242 -1.11 33.74 -25.31
CA ALA A 242 -0.42 33.20 -26.48
C ALA A 242 0.32 31.91 -26.12
N ASP A 243 0.96 31.29 -27.10
CA ASP A 243 1.86 30.18 -26.85
C ASP A 243 3.01 30.61 -25.94
N SER A 244 3.42 29.76 -25.04
CA SER A 244 4.55 30.00 -24.15
C SER A 244 5.87 30.10 -24.93
N PRO A 245 6.85 30.85 -24.45
CA PRO A 245 8.18 30.83 -25.03
C PRO A 245 8.83 29.46 -24.92
N GLU A 246 9.71 29.14 -25.84
CA GLU A 246 10.30 27.79 -25.99
C GLU A 246 10.99 27.29 -24.71
N TRP A 247 11.71 28.15 -23.98
CA TRP A 247 12.36 27.78 -22.73
C TRP A 247 11.36 27.24 -21.66
N LEU A 248 10.17 27.89 -21.59
CA LEU A 248 9.13 27.48 -20.65
C LEU A 248 8.49 26.15 -21.09
N GLN A 249 8.21 26.03 -22.38
CA GLN A 249 7.67 24.79 -22.94
C GLN A 249 8.63 23.63 -22.74
N ASN A 250 9.94 23.81 -22.98
CA ASN A 250 10.95 22.78 -22.82
C ASN A 250 11.07 22.31 -21.38
N LYS A 251 11.12 23.23 -20.41
CA LYS A 251 11.13 22.87 -18.98
C LYS A 251 9.90 22.04 -18.57
N LEU A 252 8.73 22.44 -19.02
CA LEU A 252 7.49 21.69 -18.72
C LEU A 252 7.47 20.31 -19.40
N ARG A 253 7.87 20.21 -20.66
CA ARG A 253 7.96 18.93 -21.38
C ARG A 253 8.95 17.98 -20.69
N THR A 254 10.10 18.49 -20.24
CA THR A 254 11.11 17.71 -19.55
C THR A 254 10.54 17.03 -18.30
N VAL A 255 9.65 17.70 -17.56
CA VAL A 255 9.00 17.11 -16.37
C VAL A 255 7.67 16.40 -16.70
N GLY A 256 7.34 16.21 -17.98
CA GLY A 256 6.17 15.47 -18.43
C GLY A 256 4.85 16.29 -18.48
N ILE A 257 4.93 17.63 -18.39
CA ILE A 257 3.76 18.51 -18.47
C ILE A 257 3.61 19.03 -19.90
N ARG A 258 2.42 18.86 -20.50
CA ARG A 258 2.11 19.37 -21.82
C ARG A 258 1.85 20.89 -21.75
N PRO A 259 2.58 21.73 -22.49
CA PRO A 259 2.31 23.16 -22.59
C PRO A 259 0.93 23.46 -23.20
N ILE A 260 0.29 24.53 -22.72
CA ILE A 260 -1.06 24.94 -23.14
C ILE A 260 -1.05 26.39 -23.63
N ASN A 261 -0.68 27.33 -22.76
CA ASN A 261 -0.52 28.75 -23.07
C ASN A 261 0.31 29.43 -21.96
N ASN A 262 0.78 30.64 -22.25
CA ASN A 262 1.68 31.38 -21.37
C ASN A 262 1.14 31.69 -19.96
N VAL A 263 -0.17 31.65 -19.72
CA VAL A 263 -0.77 31.85 -18.39
C VAL A 263 -0.85 30.53 -17.61
N VAL A 264 -1.42 29.49 -18.23
CA VAL A 264 -1.56 28.17 -17.61
C VAL A 264 -0.19 27.53 -17.37
N ASP A 265 0.72 27.69 -18.33
CA ASP A 265 2.08 27.14 -18.22
C ASP A 265 2.88 27.80 -17.10
N VAL A 266 2.69 29.10 -16.84
CA VAL A 266 3.25 29.79 -15.68
C VAL A 266 2.71 29.18 -14.37
N THR A 267 1.41 28.86 -14.28
CA THR A 267 0.87 28.23 -13.07
C THR A 267 1.47 26.83 -12.83
N ASN A 268 1.65 26.05 -13.90
CA ASN A 268 2.30 24.73 -13.84
C ASN A 268 3.81 24.86 -13.53
N PHE A 269 4.46 25.87 -14.09
CA PHE A 269 5.87 26.13 -13.81
C PHE A 269 6.09 26.44 -12.33
N VAL A 270 5.32 27.36 -11.74
CA VAL A 270 5.43 27.70 -10.32
C VAL A 270 5.06 26.52 -9.41
N LEU A 271 4.07 25.70 -9.82
CA LEU A 271 3.75 24.45 -9.15
C LEU A 271 4.98 23.52 -9.05
N MET A 272 5.70 23.34 -10.15
CA MET A 272 6.91 22.49 -10.18
C MET A 272 8.13 23.17 -9.56
N GLU A 273 8.14 24.49 -9.54
CA GLU A 273 9.23 25.31 -8.95
C GLU A 273 9.22 25.23 -7.42
N VAL A 274 8.07 25.50 -6.77
CA VAL A 274 7.96 25.64 -5.30
C VAL A 274 6.96 24.72 -4.63
N GLY A 275 6.23 23.90 -5.39
CA GLY A 275 5.25 22.94 -4.83
C GLY A 275 3.90 23.54 -4.45
N GLN A 276 3.64 24.80 -4.79
CA GLN A 276 2.36 25.47 -4.54
C GLN A 276 1.49 25.45 -5.80
N PRO A 277 0.34 24.77 -5.77
CA PRO A 277 -0.61 24.84 -6.88
C PRO A 277 -1.24 26.23 -6.98
N LEU A 278 -1.34 26.73 -8.22
CA LEU A 278 -2.07 27.95 -8.54
C LEU A 278 -3.20 27.63 -9.52
N HIS A 279 -4.20 28.49 -9.53
CA HIS A 279 -5.25 28.44 -10.55
C HIS A 279 -5.51 29.81 -11.17
N ALA A 280 -5.66 29.85 -12.50
CA ALA A 280 -5.97 31.05 -13.23
C ALA A 280 -7.41 30.99 -13.74
N PHE A 281 -8.27 31.87 -13.26
CA PHE A 281 -9.64 32.01 -13.73
C PHE A 281 -9.74 33.12 -14.76
N ASN A 282 -10.56 32.96 -15.78
CA ASN A 282 -11.02 34.07 -16.60
C ASN A 282 -11.91 34.97 -15.74
N ALA A 283 -11.38 36.13 -15.34
CA ALA A 283 -12.06 37.05 -14.40
C ALA A 283 -13.41 37.57 -14.93
N ASP A 284 -13.60 37.59 -16.24
CA ASP A 284 -14.86 38.02 -16.86
C ASP A 284 -15.97 36.95 -16.71
N MET A 285 -15.59 35.71 -16.42
CA MET A 285 -16.55 34.63 -16.12
C MET A 285 -16.93 34.57 -14.63
N ILE A 286 -16.30 35.37 -13.78
CA ILE A 286 -16.63 35.47 -12.35
C ILE A 286 -17.80 36.43 -12.17
N THR A 287 -19.00 35.90 -12.19
CA THR A 287 -20.24 36.68 -12.01
C THR A 287 -20.22 37.42 -10.69
N GLY A 288 -20.65 38.69 -10.71
CA GLY A 288 -20.59 39.56 -9.53
C GLY A 288 -19.21 40.06 -9.15
N ASN A 289 -18.17 39.69 -9.90
CA ASN A 289 -16.76 39.96 -9.61
C ASN A 289 -16.42 39.50 -8.16
N HIS A 290 -16.98 38.33 -7.77
CA HIS A 290 -16.94 37.83 -6.40
C HIS A 290 -16.74 36.28 -6.38
N VAL A 291 -15.64 35.85 -5.79
CA VAL A 291 -15.32 34.45 -5.52
C VAL A 291 -15.83 34.10 -4.13
N ILE A 292 -16.54 32.98 -4.02
CA ILE A 292 -17.07 32.45 -2.75
C ILE A 292 -16.56 31.02 -2.57
N VAL A 293 -15.76 30.81 -1.54
CA VAL A 293 -15.22 29.48 -1.19
C VAL A 293 -16.13 28.83 -0.15
N ARG A 294 -16.85 27.79 -0.56
CA ARG A 294 -17.91 27.14 0.25
C ARG A 294 -18.13 25.69 -0.14
N THR A 295 -18.93 24.99 0.64
CA THR A 295 -19.49 23.68 0.28
C THR A 295 -20.87 23.87 -0.38
N LEU A 296 -21.26 22.88 -1.20
CA LEU A 296 -22.56 22.87 -1.90
C LEU A 296 -23.41 21.68 -1.41
N PRO A 297 -24.74 21.71 -1.63
CA PRO A 297 -25.63 20.60 -1.31
C PRO A 297 -25.22 19.29 -1.98
N GLN A 298 -25.61 18.17 -1.34
CA GLN A 298 -25.39 16.83 -1.87
C GLN A 298 -25.99 16.67 -3.28
N ASP A 299 -25.26 15.96 -4.16
CA ASP A 299 -25.67 15.65 -5.53
C ASP A 299 -25.82 16.87 -6.46
N THR A 300 -25.23 18.03 -6.11
CA THR A 300 -25.13 19.17 -7.04
C THR A 300 -24.36 18.75 -8.27
N PRO A 301 -24.91 18.92 -9.51
CA PRO A 301 -24.20 18.58 -10.73
C PRO A 301 -23.10 19.61 -11.02
N PHE A 302 -21.95 19.12 -11.47
CA PHE A 302 -20.82 19.96 -11.87
C PHE A 302 -20.04 19.33 -13.02
N VAL A 303 -19.78 20.11 -14.07
CA VAL A 303 -19.00 19.67 -15.24
C VAL A 303 -17.56 20.13 -15.07
N THR A 304 -16.64 19.17 -15.06
CA THR A 304 -15.20 19.40 -14.91
C THR A 304 -14.53 19.63 -16.27
N LEU A 305 -13.26 20.12 -16.27
CA LEU A 305 -12.45 20.42 -17.46
C LEU A 305 -12.31 19.24 -18.45
N ASP A 306 -12.49 18.01 -17.99
CA ASP A 306 -12.51 16.79 -18.82
C ASP A 306 -13.87 16.53 -19.50
N GLY A 307 -14.84 17.45 -19.38
CA GLY A 307 -16.19 17.34 -19.92
C GLY A 307 -17.09 16.34 -19.18
N VAL A 308 -16.66 15.81 -18.03
CA VAL A 308 -17.41 14.82 -17.26
C VAL A 308 -18.31 15.51 -16.24
N GLU A 309 -19.63 15.17 -16.28
CA GLU A 309 -20.55 15.59 -15.24
C GLU A 309 -20.37 14.77 -13.97
N ARG A 310 -20.13 15.43 -12.84
CA ARG A 310 -19.92 14.82 -11.53
C ARG A 310 -20.99 15.28 -10.56
N LYS A 311 -21.37 14.43 -9.61
CA LYS A 311 -22.27 14.77 -8.50
C LYS A 311 -21.43 15.09 -7.25
N LEU A 312 -21.55 16.32 -6.78
CA LEU A 312 -20.79 16.78 -5.62
C LEU A 312 -21.33 16.16 -4.32
N ASP A 313 -20.44 15.93 -3.38
CA ASP A 313 -20.79 15.59 -2.02
C ASP A 313 -20.82 16.89 -1.18
N ARG A 314 -21.71 16.96 -0.18
CA ARG A 314 -21.82 18.10 0.72
C ARG A 314 -20.55 18.49 1.46
N ARG A 315 -19.51 17.66 1.40
CA ARG A 315 -18.19 17.86 2.02
C ARG A 315 -17.13 18.31 1.01
N ASP A 316 -17.49 18.39 -0.27
CA ASP A 316 -16.58 18.88 -1.28
C ASP A 316 -16.50 20.40 -1.20
N LEU A 317 -15.27 20.91 -1.03
CA LEU A 317 -15.04 22.34 -1.04
C LEU A 317 -15.03 22.83 -2.49
N MET A 318 -15.78 23.88 -2.75
CA MET A 318 -15.94 24.45 -4.08
C MET A 318 -15.51 25.90 -4.09
N ILE A 319 -14.94 26.34 -5.20
CA ILE A 319 -14.78 27.73 -5.57
C ILE A 319 -15.96 28.11 -6.45
N CYS A 320 -16.74 29.09 -6.03
CA CYS A 320 -17.97 29.52 -6.65
C CYS A 320 -17.92 31.00 -6.99
N CYS A 321 -18.81 31.46 -7.89
CA CYS A 321 -19.14 32.87 -8.08
C CYS A 321 -20.62 33.14 -7.75
N GLU A 322 -21.03 34.42 -7.77
CA GLU A 322 -22.44 34.79 -7.63
C GLU A 322 -23.24 34.30 -8.86
N CYS A 323 -24.48 33.86 -8.70
CA CYS A 323 -25.33 33.55 -9.85
C CYS A 323 -25.85 34.82 -10.52
N SER A 324 -25.88 34.85 -11.83
CA SER A 324 -26.53 35.93 -12.56
C SER A 324 -28.05 35.86 -12.37
N SER A 325 -28.71 37.03 -12.24
CA SER A 325 -30.16 37.14 -12.12
C SER A 325 -30.92 36.60 -13.34
N ALA A 326 -30.23 36.43 -14.48
CA ALA A 326 -30.80 35.89 -15.71
C ALA A 326 -30.85 34.35 -15.77
N ASP A 327 -29.95 33.66 -15.06
CA ASP A 327 -29.85 32.19 -15.07
C ASP A 327 -30.77 31.50 -14.03
N VAL A 328 -31.40 32.29 -13.15
CA VAL A 328 -32.34 31.78 -12.12
C VAL A 328 -33.60 31.13 -12.76
N SER A 329 -33.87 31.38 -14.03
CA SER A 329 -35.05 30.84 -14.71
C SER A 329 -34.82 29.54 -15.50
N ASN A 330 -33.57 29.14 -15.78
CA ASN A 330 -33.29 28.05 -16.74
C ASN A 330 -32.35 26.93 -16.21
N THR A 331 -31.75 27.07 -15.02
CA THR A 331 -30.94 26.04 -14.43
C THR A 331 -31.61 25.48 -13.16
N GLN A 332 -31.42 24.19 -12.89
CA GLN A 332 -31.82 23.54 -11.63
C GLN A 332 -31.08 24.18 -10.45
N THR A 333 -31.38 25.43 -10.20
CA THR A 333 -30.76 26.26 -9.18
C THR A 333 -31.32 25.84 -7.83
N ILE A 334 -30.45 25.42 -6.95
CA ILE A 334 -30.78 24.97 -5.61
C ILE A 334 -31.22 26.21 -4.80
N LYS A 335 -32.53 26.35 -4.64
CA LYS A 335 -33.11 27.32 -3.71
C LYS A 335 -32.86 26.84 -2.28
N GLN A 336 -31.89 27.40 -1.59
CA GLN A 336 -31.83 27.30 -0.14
C GLN A 336 -32.77 28.33 0.49
N SER A 337 -33.48 27.90 1.53
CA SER A 337 -34.59 28.61 2.15
C SER A 337 -34.22 29.78 3.12
N ASN A 338 -33.03 30.33 3.01
CA ASN A 338 -32.60 31.48 3.84
C ASN A 338 -31.71 32.42 3.00
N ASN A 339 -32.18 33.39 2.38
CA ASN A 339 -31.54 34.64 1.83
C ASN A 339 -30.03 34.64 1.56
N GLN A 340 -29.43 33.47 1.35
CA GLN A 340 -28.02 33.33 0.97
C GLN A 340 -27.91 33.46 -0.54
N ALA A 341 -26.90 34.18 -1.02
CA ALA A 341 -26.61 34.33 -2.44
C ALA A 341 -26.51 32.96 -3.10
N ILE A 342 -27.21 32.80 -4.23
CA ILE A 342 -27.15 31.59 -5.06
C ILE A 342 -25.75 31.58 -5.67
N ALA A 343 -24.96 30.55 -5.39
CA ALA A 343 -23.57 30.42 -5.85
C ALA A 343 -23.46 29.43 -7.01
N GLU A 344 -22.76 29.79 -8.07
CA GLU A 344 -22.45 28.91 -9.21
C GLU A 344 -21.06 28.31 -9.02
N PRO A 345 -20.90 26.96 -9.11
CA PRO A 345 -19.60 26.31 -8.94
C PRO A 345 -18.69 26.54 -10.15
N MET A 346 -17.43 26.89 -9.88
CA MET A 346 -16.41 27.12 -10.89
C MET A 346 -15.28 26.08 -10.84
N CYS A 347 -14.93 25.57 -9.63
CA CYS A 347 -13.82 24.66 -9.45
C CYS A 347 -14.03 23.79 -8.21
N ILE A 348 -13.64 22.52 -8.27
CA ILE A 348 -13.44 21.69 -7.07
C ILE A 348 -12.12 22.11 -6.45
N ALA A 349 -12.18 22.82 -5.32
CA ALA A 349 -11.04 23.47 -4.70
C ALA A 349 -9.85 22.52 -4.52
N GLY A 350 -8.70 22.89 -5.06
CA GLY A 350 -7.46 22.12 -4.97
C GLY A 350 -7.45 20.75 -5.66
N VAL A 351 -8.49 20.41 -6.43
CA VAL A 351 -8.60 19.12 -7.13
C VAL A 351 -8.69 19.30 -8.63
N PHE A 352 -9.75 19.97 -9.15
CA PHE A 352 -9.93 20.06 -10.59
C PHE A 352 -10.84 21.23 -11.00
N GLY A 353 -10.44 21.95 -12.07
CA GLY A 353 -11.19 23.07 -12.58
C GLY A 353 -12.50 22.69 -13.27
N GLY A 354 -13.41 23.62 -13.40
CA GLY A 354 -14.63 23.51 -14.19
C GLY A 354 -14.46 23.96 -15.64
N GLU A 355 -15.27 23.42 -16.52
CA GLU A 355 -15.21 23.68 -17.97
C GLU A 355 -15.32 25.17 -18.35
N LYS A 356 -16.18 25.93 -17.66
CA LYS A 356 -16.54 27.29 -18.04
C LYS A 356 -15.59 28.39 -17.57
N SER A 357 -14.81 28.17 -16.53
CA SER A 357 -14.03 29.21 -15.83
C SER A 357 -12.58 29.32 -16.27
N GLY A 358 -12.13 28.48 -17.21
CA GLY A 358 -10.74 28.40 -17.68
C GLY A 358 -10.31 29.60 -18.53
N VAL A 359 -8.99 29.83 -18.60
CA VAL A 359 -8.35 30.82 -19.47
C VAL A 359 -8.37 30.34 -20.92
N THR A 360 -8.78 31.20 -21.83
CA THR A 360 -8.82 30.97 -23.28
C THR A 360 -7.98 32.03 -24.01
N HIS A 361 -7.71 31.85 -25.30
CA HIS A 361 -6.96 32.83 -26.11
C HIS A 361 -7.61 34.23 -26.15
N ASN A 362 -8.91 34.32 -25.86
CA ASN A 362 -9.63 35.59 -25.83
C ASN A 362 -9.67 36.23 -24.43
N THR A 363 -9.09 35.61 -23.42
CA THR A 363 -9.08 36.09 -22.04
C THR A 363 -8.11 37.26 -21.91
N THR A 364 -8.61 38.41 -21.45
CA THR A 364 -7.81 39.63 -21.21
C THR A 364 -7.72 40.03 -19.73
N ARG A 365 -8.59 39.42 -18.90
CA ARG A 365 -8.57 39.59 -17.43
C ARG A 365 -8.45 38.24 -16.77
N VAL A 366 -7.49 38.10 -15.86
CA VAL A 366 -7.22 36.86 -15.13
C VAL A 366 -7.31 37.13 -13.64
N PHE A 367 -8.05 36.31 -12.93
CA PHE A 367 -7.96 36.20 -11.47
C PHE A 367 -7.05 35.03 -11.13
N LEU A 368 -5.92 35.33 -10.53
CA LEU A 368 -4.93 34.32 -10.14
C LEU A 368 -5.12 33.96 -8.68
N GLU A 369 -5.30 32.67 -8.41
CA GLU A 369 -5.47 32.08 -7.08
C GLU A 369 -4.19 31.36 -6.63
N SER A 370 -3.82 31.54 -5.36
CA SER A 370 -2.86 30.71 -4.64
C SER A 370 -3.39 30.49 -3.22
N ALA A 371 -3.88 29.29 -2.94
CA ALA A 371 -4.59 28.99 -1.69
C ALA A 371 -3.94 27.85 -0.92
N TYR A 372 -4.30 27.71 0.34
CA TYR A 372 -4.02 26.56 1.16
C TYR A 372 -5.34 25.89 1.55
N PHE A 373 -5.49 24.65 1.18
CA PHE A 373 -6.66 23.82 1.48
C PHE A 373 -6.33 22.72 2.48
N ASN A 374 -7.31 22.31 3.27
CA ASN A 374 -7.16 21.25 4.26
C ASN A 374 -6.82 19.90 3.57
N PRO A 375 -5.65 19.31 3.87
CA PRO A 375 -5.16 18.10 3.21
C PRO A 375 -6.12 16.92 3.27
N VAL A 376 -6.78 16.74 4.43
CA VAL A 376 -7.73 15.63 4.65
C VAL A 376 -8.98 15.81 3.77
N SER A 377 -9.47 17.04 3.63
CA SER A 377 -10.60 17.36 2.76
C SER A 377 -10.27 17.06 1.30
N ILE A 378 -9.14 17.56 0.81
CA ILE A 378 -8.69 17.35 -0.58
C ILE A 378 -8.53 15.85 -0.87
N ARG A 379 -7.86 15.11 0.01
CA ARG A 379 -7.69 13.65 -0.15
C ARG A 379 -9.02 12.90 -0.25
N LYS A 380 -10.00 13.25 0.59
CA LYS A 380 -11.32 12.62 0.57
C LYS A 380 -12.08 12.95 -0.71
N THR A 381 -12.03 14.19 -1.16
CA THR A 381 -12.69 14.67 -2.38
C THR A 381 -12.04 14.04 -3.63
N SER A 382 -10.71 14.11 -3.77
CA SER A 382 -9.94 13.49 -4.85
C SER A 382 -10.26 11.99 -4.97
N LYS A 383 -10.24 11.25 -3.86
CA LYS A 383 -10.56 9.83 -3.84
C LYS A 383 -12.03 9.54 -4.22
N ARG A 384 -12.98 10.37 -3.76
CA ARG A 384 -14.41 10.22 -4.05
C ARG A 384 -14.72 10.35 -5.52
N HIS A 385 -14.11 11.33 -6.18
CA HIS A 385 -14.30 11.59 -7.60
C HIS A 385 -13.34 10.81 -8.50
N GLY A 386 -12.37 10.06 -7.95
CA GLY A 386 -11.35 9.35 -8.72
C GLY A 386 -10.38 10.27 -9.46
N LEU A 387 -10.24 11.52 -9.01
CA LEU A 387 -9.41 12.55 -9.63
C LEU A 387 -8.05 12.63 -8.95
N LYS A 388 -7.01 12.23 -9.65
CA LYS A 388 -5.62 12.38 -9.22
C LYS A 388 -4.94 13.41 -10.12
N THR A 389 -4.70 14.59 -9.60
CA THR A 389 -4.03 15.69 -10.31
C THR A 389 -2.76 16.09 -9.57
N ASP A 390 -1.85 16.80 -10.25
CA ASP A 390 -0.66 17.37 -9.65
C ASP A 390 -0.95 18.32 -8.49
N ALA A 391 -2.07 19.05 -8.56
CA ALA A 391 -2.55 19.89 -7.49
C ALA A 391 -3.03 19.07 -6.29
N SER A 392 -3.93 18.08 -6.53
CA SER A 392 -4.45 17.24 -5.45
C SER A 392 -3.34 16.42 -4.79
N PHE A 393 -2.34 15.95 -5.55
CA PHE A 393 -1.16 15.25 -5.05
C PHE A 393 -0.38 16.05 -4.00
N ARG A 394 -0.26 17.38 -4.21
CA ARG A 394 0.45 18.26 -3.27
C ARG A 394 -0.43 18.67 -2.09
N TYR A 395 -1.65 19.10 -2.36
CA TYR A 395 -2.57 19.51 -1.29
C TYR A 395 -2.90 18.37 -0.32
N GLU A 396 -3.12 17.15 -0.80
CA GLU A 396 -3.45 16.01 0.06
C GLU A 396 -2.32 15.59 1.01
N ARG A 397 -1.07 15.96 0.68
CA ARG A 397 0.11 15.78 1.52
C ARG A 397 0.37 16.95 2.46
N GLY A 398 -0.19 18.10 2.15
CA GLY A 398 -0.01 19.36 2.86
C GLY A 398 1.01 20.26 2.16
N CYS A 399 0.52 21.38 1.64
CA CYS A 399 1.36 22.47 1.14
C CYS A 399 1.85 23.36 2.28
N ASP A 400 2.78 24.27 1.98
CA ASP A 400 3.17 25.30 2.93
C ASP A 400 2.16 26.48 2.88
N PRO A 401 1.40 26.75 3.95
CA PRO A 401 0.48 27.89 3.97
C PRO A 401 1.19 29.24 3.80
N ASN A 402 2.49 29.34 4.10
CA ASN A 402 3.24 30.59 4.03
C ASN A 402 3.83 30.88 2.65
N ILE A 403 3.99 29.86 1.78
CA ILE A 403 4.50 30.06 0.42
C ILE A 403 3.45 30.65 -0.53
N THR A 404 2.17 30.60 -0.19
CA THR A 404 1.07 31.01 -1.08
C THR A 404 1.27 32.40 -1.67
N ARG A 405 1.64 33.38 -0.83
CA ARG A 405 1.88 34.74 -1.27
C ARG A 405 3.11 34.87 -2.17
N TRP A 406 4.19 34.19 -1.84
CA TRP A 406 5.40 34.19 -2.65
C TRP A 406 5.15 33.58 -4.03
N ALA A 407 4.43 32.43 -4.06
CA ALA A 407 4.06 31.78 -5.31
C ALA A 407 3.17 32.66 -6.19
N LEU A 408 2.23 33.40 -5.58
CA LEU A 408 1.42 34.40 -6.28
C LEU A 408 2.30 35.50 -6.89
N GLN A 409 3.25 36.07 -6.13
CA GLN A 409 4.18 37.09 -6.60
C GLN A 409 5.07 36.56 -7.73
N ARG A 410 5.52 35.31 -7.66
CA ARG A 410 6.32 34.66 -8.71
C ARG A 410 5.54 34.49 -10.00
N ALA A 411 4.31 34.02 -9.91
CA ALA A 411 3.44 33.86 -11.07
C ALA A 411 3.10 35.22 -11.70
N VAL A 412 2.82 36.26 -10.90
CA VAL A 412 2.58 37.63 -11.41
C VAL A 412 3.82 38.16 -12.13
N TYR A 413 5.03 37.94 -11.57
CA TYR A 413 6.27 38.33 -12.23
C TYR A 413 6.37 37.73 -13.64
N LEU A 414 6.17 36.43 -13.76
CA LEU A 414 6.25 35.71 -15.02
C LEU A 414 5.11 36.10 -16.00
N ILE A 415 3.88 36.24 -15.53
CA ILE A 415 2.75 36.63 -16.40
C ILE A 415 2.91 38.07 -16.90
N LYS A 416 3.45 38.98 -16.11
CA LYS A 416 3.80 40.34 -16.57
C LYS A 416 4.83 40.29 -17.68
N GLU A 417 5.86 39.49 -17.54
CA GLU A 417 6.92 39.36 -18.54
C GLU A 417 6.45 38.66 -19.81
N LEU A 418 5.70 37.55 -19.69
CA LEU A 418 5.36 36.69 -20.82
C LEU A 418 4.02 37.01 -21.49
N ALA A 419 3.08 37.63 -20.77
CA ALA A 419 1.77 37.96 -21.26
C ALA A 419 1.46 39.47 -21.24
N GLY A 420 2.42 40.33 -20.87
CA GLY A 420 2.26 41.77 -20.85
C GLY A 420 1.24 42.31 -19.85
N ALA A 421 0.85 41.50 -18.90
CA ALA A 421 -0.19 41.81 -17.94
C ALA A 421 0.15 43.00 -17.02
N THR A 422 -0.91 43.66 -16.56
CA THR A 422 -0.81 44.70 -15.53
C THR A 422 -1.62 44.32 -14.31
N VAL A 423 -1.16 44.72 -13.14
CA VAL A 423 -1.87 44.47 -11.87
C VAL A 423 -3.07 45.42 -11.79
N ALA A 424 -4.27 44.86 -11.55
CA ALA A 424 -5.55 45.59 -11.55
C ALA A 424 -6.20 45.69 -10.16
N SER A 425 -5.64 45.03 -9.14
CA SER A 425 -6.18 45.03 -7.80
C SER A 425 -5.12 44.97 -6.71
N GLU A 426 -5.51 45.25 -5.49
CA GLU A 426 -4.75 44.85 -4.31
C GLU A 426 -4.69 43.31 -4.22
N VAL A 427 -3.71 42.80 -3.48
CA VAL A 427 -3.63 41.38 -3.16
C VAL A 427 -4.71 41.05 -2.12
N VAL A 428 -5.58 40.12 -2.45
CA VAL A 428 -6.47 39.51 -1.46
C VAL A 428 -5.66 38.47 -0.69
N ASP A 429 -5.61 38.60 0.64
CA ASP A 429 -4.96 37.61 1.53
C ASP A 429 -5.84 37.36 2.75
N ILE A 430 -6.60 36.28 2.73
CA ILE A 430 -7.53 35.91 3.81
C ILE A 430 -6.90 34.78 4.61
N TYR A 431 -6.43 35.07 5.81
CA TYR A 431 -5.76 34.11 6.71
C TYR A 431 -6.20 34.37 8.14
N PRO A 432 -7.46 34.01 8.50
CA PRO A 432 -8.04 34.37 9.80
C PRO A 432 -7.34 33.72 10.98
N ASN A 433 -6.87 32.48 10.81
CA ASN A 433 -6.19 31.71 11.83
C ASN A 433 -4.85 31.20 11.29
N PRO A 434 -3.76 31.98 11.43
CA PRO A 434 -2.46 31.57 10.96
C PRO A 434 -1.99 30.27 11.59
N ILE A 435 -1.55 29.33 10.73
CA ILE A 435 -1.00 28.03 11.15
C ILE A 435 0.38 28.30 11.78
N PRO A 436 0.57 27.98 13.08
CA PRO A 436 1.83 28.22 13.74
C PRO A 436 2.91 27.25 13.27
N ARG A 437 4.16 27.67 13.34
CA ARG A 437 5.30 26.77 13.26
C ARG A 437 5.30 25.82 14.46
N ALA A 438 5.64 24.56 14.27
CA ALA A 438 5.77 23.62 15.38
C ALA A 438 7.00 23.93 16.22
N ASN A 439 6.84 24.00 17.55
CA ASN A 439 7.96 24.10 18.48
C ASN A 439 8.32 22.69 18.97
N VAL A 440 9.60 22.30 18.76
CA VAL A 440 10.08 20.96 19.13
C VAL A 440 11.35 21.11 19.95
N ASP A 441 11.34 20.58 21.16
CA ASP A 441 12.53 20.47 22.01
C ASP A 441 13.20 19.13 21.80
N ILE A 442 14.53 19.14 21.54
CA ILE A 442 15.35 17.93 21.45
C ILE A 442 16.34 17.86 22.61
N ASN A 443 16.55 16.65 23.15
CA ASN A 443 17.57 16.39 24.15
C ASN A 443 18.71 15.57 23.51
N PHE A 444 19.94 16.06 23.54
CA PHE A 444 21.08 15.43 22.87
C PHE A 444 21.32 13.99 23.31
N GLN A 445 21.15 13.68 24.59
CA GLN A 445 21.35 12.33 25.08
C GLN A 445 20.29 11.36 24.50
N ARG A 446 19.05 11.81 24.38
CA ARG A 446 17.98 11.02 23.73
C ARG A 446 18.21 10.89 22.23
N VAL A 447 18.62 11.96 21.57
CA VAL A 447 19.00 11.95 20.14
C VAL A 447 20.10 10.91 19.91
N PHE A 448 21.19 10.95 20.67
CA PHE A 448 22.30 10.01 20.53
C PHE A 448 21.91 8.58 20.89
N SER A 449 21.05 8.41 21.90
CA SER A 449 20.54 7.09 22.28
C SER A 449 19.65 6.47 21.19
N LEU A 450 18.85 7.29 20.50
CA LEU A 450 17.99 6.82 19.41
C LEU A 450 18.81 6.51 18.15
N ILE A 451 19.81 7.31 17.85
CA ILE A 451 20.74 7.11 16.71
C ILE A 451 21.68 5.92 16.96
N GLY A 452 22.05 5.68 18.23
CA GLY A 452 22.98 4.64 18.63
C GLY A 452 24.43 5.13 18.80
N GLN A 453 24.74 6.37 18.39
CA GLN A 453 26.06 7.00 18.57
C GLN A 453 25.94 8.51 18.71
N PRO A 454 26.92 9.20 19.32
CA PRO A 454 26.98 10.65 19.30
C PRO A 454 27.31 11.16 17.88
N ILE A 455 26.63 12.24 17.47
CA ILE A 455 26.90 13.00 16.24
C ILE A 455 27.51 14.33 16.66
N PRO A 456 28.49 14.88 15.90
CA PRO A 456 29.03 16.20 16.15
C PRO A 456 27.93 17.28 16.19
N LEU A 457 27.87 18.08 17.23
CA LEU A 457 26.85 19.13 17.39
C LEU A 457 26.81 20.11 16.23
N GLU A 458 27.99 20.39 15.64
CA GLU A 458 28.09 21.24 14.45
C GLU A 458 27.37 20.66 13.25
N ALA A 459 27.49 19.35 13.02
CA ALA A 459 26.76 18.66 11.96
C ALA A 459 25.26 18.70 12.20
N ILE A 460 24.80 18.60 13.46
CA ILE A 460 23.39 18.75 13.81
C ILE A 460 22.91 20.17 13.49
N ARG A 461 23.65 21.21 13.90
CA ARG A 461 23.30 22.61 13.61
C ARG A 461 23.20 22.84 12.10
N THR A 462 24.25 22.46 11.37
CA THR A 462 24.30 22.62 9.92
C THR A 462 23.15 21.92 9.22
N ALA A 463 22.86 20.67 9.60
CA ALA A 463 21.74 19.93 9.02
C ALA A 463 20.39 20.64 9.26
N LEU A 464 20.13 21.06 10.50
CA LEU A 464 18.88 21.71 10.86
C LEU A 464 18.71 23.06 10.16
N THR A 465 19.74 23.94 10.23
CA THR A 465 19.68 25.27 9.62
C THR A 465 19.60 25.23 8.09
N SER A 466 20.28 24.26 7.45
CA SER A 466 20.20 24.06 5.99
C SER A 466 18.82 23.52 5.54
N LEU A 467 18.04 22.98 6.46
CA LEU A 467 16.64 22.57 6.25
C LEU A 467 15.62 23.66 6.64
N ASP A 468 16.06 24.90 6.84
CA ASP A 468 15.25 26.02 7.30
C ASP A 468 14.62 25.83 8.71
N ILE A 469 15.15 24.89 9.51
CA ILE A 469 14.74 24.71 10.92
C ILE A 469 15.49 25.73 11.78
N GLU A 470 14.73 26.61 12.43
CA GLU A 470 15.30 27.68 13.27
C GLU A 470 15.66 27.16 14.66
N ILE A 471 16.87 27.39 15.09
CA ILE A 471 17.33 27.11 16.45
C ILE A 471 17.02 28.34 17.32
N VAL A 472 15.95 28.24 18.12
CA VAL A 472 15.50 29.33 19.00
C VAL A 472 16.42 29.50 20.19
N SER A 473 16.85 28.39 20.79
CA SER A 473 17.79 28.37 21.90
C SER A 473 18.53 27.05 21.95
N GLU A 474 19.74 27.12 22.48
CA GLU A 474 20.59 25.93 22.66
C GLU A 474 21.26 26.02 24.03
N ASN A 475 21.39 24.87 24.70
CA ASN A 475 22.12 24.69 25.94
C ASN A 475 22.93 23.39 25.91
N ALA A 476 23.60 23.04 27.04
CA ALA A 476 24.42 21.83 27.11
C ALA A 476 23.62 20.52 27.00
N GLU A 477 22.30 20.53 27.21
CA GLU A 477 21.44 19.35 27.23
C GLU A 477 20.63 19.16 25.93
N GLY A 478 20.40 20.25 25.16
CA GLY A 478 19.56 20.17 23.99
C GLY A 478 19.31 21.49 23.30
N MET A 479 18.37 21.50 22.36
CA MET A 479 17.93 22.66 21.58
C MET A 479 16.41 22.77 21.58
N SER A 480 15.92 24.03 21.53
CA SER A 480 14.53 24.35 21.18
C SER A 480 14.48 24.82 19.74
N LEU A 481 13.63 24.19 18.94
CA LEU A 481 13.57 24.34 17.49
C LEU A 481 12.20 24.85 17.06
N LEU A 482 12.19 25.71 16.05
CA LEU A 482 10.97 26.16 15.39
C LEU A 482 10.94 25.62 13.95
N ILE A 483 10.05 24.71 13.70
CA ILE A 483 9.96 23.93 12.45
C ILE A 483 9.18 24.75 11.41
N PRO A 484 9.68 24.90 10.17
CA PRO A 484 8.98 25.61 9.11
C PRO A 484 7.71 24.86 8.70
N THR A 485 6.68 25.59 8.30
CA THR A 485 5.36 25.06 7.97
C THR A 485 5.32 24.15 6.74
N CYS A 486 6.36 24.20 5.90
CA CYS A 486 6.52 23.25 4.78
C CYS A 486 6.82 21.81 5.24
N LYS A 487 7.35 21.63 6.46
CA LYS A 487 7.64 20.31 7.05
C LYS A 487 6.47 19.83 7.90
N VAL A 488 5.39 19.44 7.24
CA VAL A 488 4.09 19.15 7.86
C VAL A 488 4.15 18.01 8.89
N ASP A 489 5.02 17.02 8.68
CA ASP A 489 5.13 15.81 9.52
C ASP A 489 6.18 15.93 10.63
N VAL A 490 6.99 17.00 10.64
CA VAL A 490 8.04 17.18 11.64
C VAL A 490 7.45 17.91 12.85
N THR A 491 6.89 17.16 13.79
CA THR A 491 6.16 17.71 14.96
C THR A 491 6.68 17.21 16.30
N ARG A 492 7.57 16.21 16.32
CA ARG A 492 8.10 15.55 17.52
C ARG A 492 9.61 15.45 17.47
N GLU A 493 10.24 15.21 18.61
CA GLU A 493 11.67 15.00 18.71
C GLU A 493 12.19 13.88 17.77
N CYS A 494 11.50 12.76 17.69
CA CYS A 494 11.90 11.64 16.79
C CYS A 494 11.86 12.03 15.30
N ASP A 495 10.96 12.92 14.90
CA ASP A 495 10.87 13.41 13.53
C ASP A 495 12.08 14.30 13.20
N VAL A 496 12.53 15.12 14.17
CA VAL A 496 13.76 15.91 14.04
C VAL A 496 14.99 15.01 13.99
N VAL A 497 15.03 13.93 14.77
CA VAL A 497 16.12 12.94 14.71
C VAL A 497 16.20 12.31 13.33
N GLU A 498 15.08 11.99 12.69
CA GLU A 498 15.03 11.50 11.31
C GLU A 498 15.64 12.52 10.33
N GLU A 499 15.28 13.80 10.45
CA GLU A 499 15.84 14.87 9.63
C GLU A 499 17.37 14.96 9.79
N ILE A 500 17.88 14.90 11.03
CA ILE A 500 19.32 14.89 11.31
C ILE A 500 19.98 13.67 10.67
N MET A 501 19.43 12.46 10.86
CA MET A 501 20.02 11.22 10.38
C MET A 501 20.09 11.14 8.86
N ARG A 502 19.00 11.51 8.16
CA ARG A 502 18.96 11.43 6.71
C ARG A 502 19.95 12.41 6.05
N ILE A 503 20.15 13.61 6.64
CA ILE A 503 21.10 14.59 6.13
C ILE A 503 22.53 14.22 6.52
N TYR A 504 22.79 13.83 7.77
CA TYR A 504 24.08 13.32 8.19
C TYR A 504 24.52 12.07 7.42
N GLY A 505 23.58 11.19 7.10
CA GLY A 505 23.73 9.97 6.33
C GLY A 505 23.72 8.71 7.19
N TYR A 506 22.79 7.81 6.90
CA TYR A 506 22.67 6.53 7.58
C TYR A 506 23.94 5.68 7.49
N ASN A 507 24.66 5.76 6.36
CA ASN A 507 25.91 5.02 6.14
C ASN A 507 27.08 5.53 7.00
N ASN A 508 26.96 6.69 7.62
CA ASN A 508 27.93 7.24 8.57
C ASN A 508 27.72 6.78 10.00
N ILE A 509 26.63 5.99 10.22
CA ILE A 509 26.35 5.41 11.53
C ILE A 509 27.07 4.09 11.64
N HIS A 510 27.96 3.99 12.65
CA HIS A 510 28.67 2.75 12.93
C HIS A 510 27.73 1.75 13.62
N VAL A 511 27.59 0.57 13.04
CA VAL A 511 26.83 -0.53 13.67
C VAL A 511 27.82 -1.40 14.42
N ASP A 512 27.68 -1.49 15.75
CA ASP A 512 28.49 -2.36 16.58
C ASP A 512 28.30 -3.83 16.20
N GLU A 513 29.39 -4.57 16.09
CA GLU A 513 29.35 -6.03 15.89
C GLU A 513 28.77 -6.79 17.09
N ARG A 514 28.61 -6.14 18.24
CA ARG A 514 28.10 -6.72 19.47
C ARG A 514 26.74 -6.15 19.81
N ILE A 515 25.76 -7.05 19.95
CA ILE A 515 24.44 -6.69 20.47
C ILE A 515 24.50 -6.77 22.01
N SER A 516 24.28 -5.64 22.69
CA SER A 516 24.06 -5.60 24.14
C SER A 516 22.55 -5.46 24.39
N SER A 517 21.96 -6.50 24.95
CA SER A 517 20.56 -6.46 25.33
C SER A 517 20.34 -7.05 26.74
N SER A 518 19.39 -6.50 27.47
CA SER A 518 18.91 -7.13 28.68
C SER A 518 18.15 -8.42 28.32
N LEU A 519 18.52 -9.52 28.97
CA LEU A 519 17.78 -10.77 28.80
C LEU A 519 16.43 -10.65 29.51
N SER A 520 15.36 -10.63 28.75
CA SER A 520 14.02 -10.81 29.29
C SER A 520 13.62 -12.29 29.17
N PHE A 521 13.26 -12.90 30.26
CA PHE A 521 12.73 -14.25 30.22
C PHE A 521 11.26 -14.19 29.84
N SER A 522 10.89 -14.90 28.77
CA SER A 522 9.48 -15.07 28.44
C SER A 522 8.75 -15.80 29.55
N THR A 523 7.53 -15.40 29.84
CA THR A 523 6.64 -16.09 30.78
C THR A 523 6.49 -17.55 30.35
N LYS A 524 6.69 -18.49 31.32
CA LYS A 524 6.39 -19.89 31.06
C LYS A 524 4.90 -20.18 31.35
N PRO A 525 4.26 -21.02 30.56
CA PRO A 525 4.77 -21.76 29.40
C PRO A 525 4.90 -20.87 28.17
N ASN A 526 5.89 -21.14 27.30
CA ASN A 526 6.07 -20.45 26.02
C ASN A 526 5.04 -20.99 25.00
N PRO A 527 4.08 -20.17 24.53
CA PRO A 527 3.02 -20.65 23.64
C PRO A 527 3.52 -21.21 22.32
N VAL A 528 4.54 -20.56 21.73
CA VAL A 528 5.14 -20.96 20.45
C VAL A 528 5.81 -22.33 20.59
N LYS A 529 6.55 -22.53 21.66
CA LYS A 529 7.19 -23.84 21.93
C LYS A 529 6.16 -24.96 22.09
N LEU A 530 5.05 -24.69 22.78
CA LEU A 530 3.96 -25.66 22.93
C LEU A 530 3.26 -25.96 21.60
N GLN A 531 3.04 -24.94 20.79
CA GLN A 531 2.50 -25.11 19.44
C GLN A 531 3.42 -26.00 18.60
N ASN A 532 4.73 -25.71 18.56
CA ASN A 532 5.70 -26.51 17.81
C ASN A 532 5.73 -27.97 18.28
N VAL A 533 5.67 -28.21 19.60
CA VAL A 533 5.62 -29.58 20.14
C VAL A 533 4.41 -30.37 19.63
N VAL A 534 3.27 -29.73 19.46
CA VAL A 534 2.06 -30.37 18.91
C VAL A 534 2.14 -30.49 17.40
N SER A 535 2.65 -29.45 16.69
CA SER A 535 2.90 -29.50 15.25
C SER A 535 3.84 -30.64 14.87
N ASP A 536 4.98 -30.77 15.57
CA ASP A 536 5.94 -31.85 15.34
C ASP A 536 5.28 -33.22 15.53
N MET A 537 4.52 -33.38 16.60
CA MET A 537 3.80 -34.63 16.87
C MET A 537 2.81 -34.98 15.75
N LEU A 538 2.02 -34.02 15.27
CA LEU A 538 1.08 -34.24 14.18
C LEU A 538 1.82 -34.56 12.88
N THR A 539 2.87 -33.83 12.57
CA THR A 539 3.70 -34.04 11.37
C THR A 539 4.34 -35.42 11.37
N TYR A 540 4.88 -35.92 12.52
CA TYR A 540 5.43 -37.27 12.65
C TYR A 540 4.35 -38.36 12.51
N ASN A 541 3.08 -38.03 12.78
CA ASN A 541 1.93 -38.93 12.54
C ASN A 541 1.37 -38.80 11.10
N GLY A 542 2.09 -38.14 10.19
CA GLY A 542 1.75 -38.03 8.78
C GLY A 542 0.71 -36.94 8.46
N PHE A 543 0.53 -35.94 9.33
CA PHE A 543 -0.32 -34.80 9.05
C PHE A 543 0.48 -33.70 8.36
N SER A 544 -0.13 -33.01 7.42
CA SER A 544 0.40 -31.80 6.78
C SER A 544 -0.25 -30.57 7.38
N GLU A 545 0.57 -29.56 7.70
CA GLU A 545 0.05 -28.26 8.11
C GLU A 545 -0.53 -27.52 6.91
N ILE A 546 -1.69 -26.92 7.11
CA ILE A 546 -2.29 -26.01 6.14
C ILE A 546 -2.43 -24.62 6.74
N MET A 547 -2.38 -23.60 5.88
CA MET A 547 -2.55 -22.22 6.25
C MET A 547 -3.51 -21.55 5.28
N ASN A 548 -4.70 -21.23 5.78
CA ASN A 548 -5.76 -20.65 4.96
C ASN A 548 -5.93 -19.16 5.26
N ASN A 549 -6.56 -18.45 4.29
CA ASN A 549 -6.88 -17.05 4.47
C ASN A 549 -7.87 -16.85 5.63
N SER A 550 -7.67 -15.76 6.38
CA SER A 550 -8.62 -15.33 7.41
C SER A 550 -9.90 -14.70 6.85
N LEU A 551 -9.87 -14.27 5.57
CA LEU A 551 -11.05 -13.81 4.84
C LEU A 551 -11.73 -14.98 4.15
N THR A 552 -13.07 -14.97 4.16
CA THR A 552 -13.89 -16.02 3.58
C THR A 552 -15.26 -15.49 3.15
N LYS A 553 -16.16 -16.39 2.76
CA LYS A 553 -17.52 -16.08 2.29
C LYS A 553 -18.50 -15.92 3.46
N ALA A 554 -19.29 -14.86 3.46
CA ALA A 554 -20.38 -14.68 4.44
C ALA A 554 -21.40 -15.84 4.41
N GLU A 555 -21.63 -16.41 3.23
CA GLU A 555 -22.59 -17.51 3.01
C GLU A 555 -22.33 -18.74 3.89
N TYR A 556 -21.10 -18.96 4.35
CA TYR A 556 -20.79 -20.09 5.24
C TYR A 556 -21.39 -19.94 6.63
N PHE A 557 -21.64 -18.72 7.07
CA PHE A 557 -22.19 -18.39 8.38
C PHE A 557 -23.67 -17.99 8.32
N GLU A 558 -24.14 -17.59 7.13
CA GLU A 558 -25.56 -17.30 6.90
C GLU A 558 -26.37 -18.59 6.83
N ASN A 559 -27.57 -18.59 7.43
CA ASN A 559 -28.45 -19.77 7.49
C ASN A 559 -27.77 -21.03 8.05
N ASN A 560 -26.87 -20.85 8.99
CA ASN A 560 -26.11 -21.93 9.61
C ASN A 560 -26.36 -21.91 11.13
N PRO A 561 -26.97 -22.97 11.68
CA PRO A 561 -27.38 -23.00 13.08
C PRO A 561 -26.22 -22.95 14.08
N ASP A 562 -24.99 -23.28 13.64
CA ASP A 562 -23.81 -23.28 14.51
C ASP A 562 -23.18 -21.88 14.64
N PHE A 563 -23.62 -20.89 13.84
CA PHE A 563 -23.06 -19.55 13.82
C PHE A 563 -24.13 -18.47 13.87
N ASP A 564 -23.79 -17.36 14.52
CA ASP A 564 -24.60 -16.15 14.53
C ASP A 564 -24.11 -15.18 13.44
N PRO A 565 -24.87 -14.95 12.35
CA PRO A 565 -24.49 -14.06 11.27
C PRO A 565 -24.24 -12.61 11.74
N SER A 566 -24.93 -12.17 12.79
CA SER A 566 -24.77 -10.83 13.35
C SER A 566 -23.38 -10.59 13.97
N ARG A 567 -22.66 -11.66 14.26
CA ARG A 567 -21.29 -11.61 14.76
C ARG A 567 -20.23 -11.62 13.67
N SER A 568 -20.63 -11.67 12.39
CA SER A 568 -19.71 -11.62 11.27
C SER A 568 -19.09 -10.24 11.14
N ILE A 569 -17.76 -10.20 10.94
CA ILE A 569 -17.01 -8.99 10.68
C ILE A 569 -16.90 -8.81 9.17
N HIS A 570 -17.68 -7.88 8.62
CA HIS A 570 -17.67 -7.57 7.20
C HIS A 570 -16.53 -6.64 6.83
N ILE A 571 -15.88 -6.91 5.68
CA ILE A 571 -14.83 -6.06 5.13
C ILE A 571 -15.47 -4.89 4.38
N LEU A 572 -15.00 -3.68 4.64
CA LEU A 572 -15.57 -2.46 4.06
C LEU A 572 -15.45 -2.42 2.53
N ASN A 573 -14.29 -2.82 1.99
CA ASN A 573 -14.01 -2.84 0.56
C ASN A 573 -13.40 -4.21 0.18
N PRO A 574 -14.21 -5.28 0.10
CA PRO A 574 -13.67 -6.60 -0.20
C PRO A 574 -13.18 -6.68 -1.66
N LEU A 575 -12.07 -7.37 -1.87
CA LEU A 575 -11.50 -7.61 -3.20
C LEU A 575 -12.43 -8.45 -4.08
N SER A 576 -13.22 -9.35 -3.45
CA SER A 576 -14.22 -10.16 -4.13
C SER A 576 -15.35 -10.50 -3.15
N LYS A 577 -16.49 -10.98 -3.68
CA LYS A 577 -17.60 -11.51 -2.87
C LYS A 577 -17.18 -12.73 -2.05
N GLU A 578 -16.14 -13.43 -2.48
CA GLU A 578 -15.65 -14.65 -1.82
C GLU A 578 -14.75 -14.35 -0.61
N LEU A 579 -14.32 -13.09 -0.43
CA LEU A 579 -13.43 -12.65 0.64
C LEU A 579 -14.03 -11.44 1.37
N ASN A 580 -15.31 -11.53 1.72
CA ASN A 580 -16.09 -10.40 2.22
C ASN A 580 -16.27 -10.35 3.75
N VAL A 581 -15.92 -11.43 4.46
CA VAL A 581 -15.97 -11.50 5.94
C VAL A 581 -14.74 -12.16 6.54
N MET A 582 -14.48 -11.87 7.81
CA MET A 582 -13.51 -12.62 8.61
C MET A 582 -14.11 -13.95 9.04
N ARG A 583 -13.30 -15.03 9.01
CA ARG A 583 -13.75 -16.40 9.34
C ARG A 583 -14.13 -16.53 10.82
N GLN A 584 -15.30 -17.12 11.10
CA GLN A 584 -15.74 -17.51 12.45
C GLN A 584 -15.32 -18.93 12.84
N SER A 585 -14.86 -19.73 11.87
CA SER A 585 -14.38 -21.11 12.08
C SER A 585 -13.31 -21.45 11.05
N LEU A 586 -12.44 -22.39 11.37
CA LEU A 586 -11.45 -22.96 10.44
C LEU A 586 -12.06 -24.06 9.54
N LEU A 587 -13.25 -24.53 9.87
CA LEU A 587 -13.92 -25.67 9.22
C LEU A 587 -14.02 -25.48 7.70
N TYR A 588 -14.60 -24.37 7.26
CA TYR A 588 -14.90 -24.15 5.83
C TYR A 588 -13.64 -23.98 4.99
N CYS A 589 -12.66 -23.21 5.49
CA CYS A 589 -11.39 -23.02 4.79
C CYS A 589 -10.60 -24.35 4.68
N GLY A 590 -10.64 -25.17 5.72
CA GLY A 590 -10.06 -26.53 5.69
C GLY A 590 -10.78 -27.45 4.69
N LEU A 591 -12.10 -27.38 4.61
CA LEU A 591 -12.88 -28.14 3.63
C LEU A 591 -12.62 -27.67 2.19
N GLU A 592 -12.46 -26.37 1.95
CA GLU A 592 -12.03 -25.84 0.64
C GLU A 592 -10.67 -26.43 0.21
N CYS A 593 -9.74 -26.54 1.17
CA CYS A 593 -8.44 -27.17 0.92
C CYS A 593 -8.58 -28.64 0.56
N ILE A 594 -9.40 -29.40 1.31
CA ILE A 594 -9.66 -30.83 1.03
C ILE A 594 -10.27 -31.01 -0.35
N VAL A 595 -11.31 -30.24 -0.69
CA VAL A 595 -11.99 -30.35 -1.98
C VAL A 595 -11.05 -30.01 -3.13
N ARG A 596 -10.25 -28.95 -2.98
CA ARG A 596 -9.21 -28.60 -3.96
C ARG A 596 -8.24 -29.76 -4.20
N ASN A 597 -7.76 -30.38 -3.12
CA ASN A 597 -6.85 -31.54 -3.22
C ASN A 597 -7.51 -32.76 -3.86
N ILE A 598 -8.77 -33.04 -3.55
CA ILE A 598 -9.55 -34.11 -4.20
C ILE A 598 -9.64 -33.88 -5.72
N ASN A 599 -9.82 -32.63 -6.15
CA ASN A 599 -9.84 -32.27 -7.57
C ASN A 599 -8.48 -32.54 -8.25
N TYR A 600 -7.38 -32.44 -7.49
CA TYR A 600 -6.03 -32.89 -7.91
C TYR A 600 -5.78 -34.39 -7.73
N LYS A 601 -6.83 -35.20 -7.41
CA LYS A 601 -6.76 -36.64 -7.21
C LYS A 601 -6.01 -37.08 -5.95
N ILE A 602 -5.88 -36.19 -4.99
CA ILE A 602 -5.32 -36.49 -3.65
C ILE A 602 -6.52 -36.76 -2.74
N HIS A 603 -6.82 -38.03 -2.53
CA HIS A 603 -8.01 -38.46 -1.79
C HIS A 603 -7.74 -38.70 -0.31
N ASP A 604 -6.55 -39.17 0.03
CA ASP A 604 -6.16 -39.52 1.39
C ASP A 604 -5.44 -38.34 2.02
N GLN A 605 -6.07 -37.69 3.00
CA GLN A 605 -5.56 -36.44 3.54
C GLN A 605 -5.65 -36.43 5.07
N LYS A 606 -4.55 -36.01 5.70
CA LYS A 606 -4.43 -35.76 7.13
C LYS A 606 -3.89 -34.34 7.26
N LEU A 607 -4.74 -33.41 7.65
CA LEU A 607 -4.39 -31.98 7.66
C LEU A 607 -4.62 -31.37 9.03
N TYR A 608 -3.84 -30.37 9.39
CA TYR A 608 -4.09 -29.55 10.58
C TYR A 608 -3.80 -28.08 10.30
N GLU A 609 -4.47 -27.21 11.05
CA GLU A 609 -4.28 -25.76 10.97
C GLU A 609 -4.28 -25.15 12.37
N PHE A 610 -3.21 -24.41 12.69
CA PHE A 610 -3.25 -23.41 13.75
C PHE A 610 -3.72 -22.09 13.16
N GLY A 611 -4.90 -21.65 13.54
CA GLY A 611 -5.51 -20.45 12.98
C GLY A 611 -6.26 -19.62 14.00
N ARG A 612 -6.70 -18.45 13.58
CA ARG A 612 -7.55 -17.58 14.39
C ARG A 612 -8.94 -17.47 13.79
N THR A 613 -9.92 -17.34 14.65
CA THR A 613 -11.30 -16.99 14.32
C THR A 613 -11.63 -15.61 14.86
N TYR A 614 -12.58 -14.96 14.21
CA TYR A 614 -12.89 -13.56 14.46
C TYR A 614 -14.39 -13.35 14.55
N GLN A 615 -14.83 -12.62 15.58
CA GLN A 615 -16.25 -12.32 15.79
C GLN A 615 -16.42 -10.91 16.34
N LEU A 616 -17.55 -10.28 16.05
CA LEU A 616 -17.97 -9.08 16.76
C LEU A 616 -18.29 -9.43 18.21
N ASN A 617 -17.87 -8.57 19.12
CA ASN A 617 -18.22 -8.71 20.53
C ASN A 617 -19.69 -8.31 20.75
N PRO A 618 -20.57 -9.21 21.20
CA PRO A 618 -21.98 -8.92 21.40
C PRO A 618 -22.23 -7.85 22.48
N ASP A 619 -21.25 -7.69 23.39
CA ASP A 619 -21.34 -6.70 24.48
C ASP A 619 -20.93 -5.29 24.02
N ALA A 620 -20.36 -5.15 22.80
CA ALA A 620 -19.95 -3.88 22.23
C ALA A 620 -21.05 -3.29 21.35
N LYS A 621 -21.80 -2.30 21.85
CA LYS A 621 -22.85 -1.65 21.06
C LYS A 621 -22.29 -0.57 20.13
N PRO A 622 -22.96 -0.32 18.97
CA PRO A 622 -22.63 0.82 18.14
C PRO A 622 -22.75 2.13 18.95
N GLY A 623 -21.72 2.94 18.95
CA GLY A 623 -21.68 4.20 19.70
C GLY A 623 -20.98 4.13 21.06
N ASP A 624 -20.67 2.94 21.58
CA ASP A 624 -19.92 2.81 22.83
C ASP A 624 -18.48 3.35 22.65
N ASP A 625 -18.04 4.17 23.60
CA ASP A 625 -16.66 4.69 23.67
C ASP A 625 -15.72 3.62 24.28
N ILE A 626 -15.64 2.48 23.63
CA ILE A 626 -14.73 1.41 24.01
C ILE A 626 -13.58 1.30 22.98
N PRO A 627 -12.38 0.94 23.41
CA PRO A 627 -11.27 0.73 22.47
C PRO A 627 -11.67 -0.19 21.32
N VAL A 628 -11.29 0.17 20.11
CA VAL A 628 -11.60 -0.60 18.88
C VAL A 628 -11.24 -2.07 19.03
N THR A 629 -10.12 -2.37 19.67
CA THR A 629 -9.66 -3.74 19.93
C THR A 629 -10.62 -4.57 20.80
N LYS A 630 -11.44 -3.95 21.63
CA LYS A 630 -12.46 -4.63 22.46
C LYS A 630 -13.77 -4.87 21.70
N LYS A 631 -13.94 -4.28 20.52
CA LYS A 631 -15.12 -4.51 19.66
C LYS A 631 -15.06 -5.86 18.95
N TYR A 632 -13.91 -6.52 18.95
CA TYR A 632 -13.66 -7.78 18.25
C TYR A 632 -13.16 -8.84 19.20
N ILE A 633 -13.55 -10.07 18.96
CA ILE A 633 -13.07 -11.26 19.68
C ILE A 633 -12.22 -12.06 18.71
N GLU A 634 -10.97 -12.29 19.08
CA GLU A 634 -10.07 -13.24 18.41
C GLU A 634 -9.85 -14.46 19.28
N THR A 635 -10.00 -15.65 18.71
CA THR A 635 -9.71 -16.91 19.40
C THR A 635 -8.74 -17.74 18.57
N GLN A 636 -7.71 -18.29 19.21
CA GLN A 636 -6.80 -19.23 18.55
C GLN A 636 -7.38 -20.63 18.60
N HIS A 637 -7.33 -21.33 17.48
CA HIS A 637 -7.82 -22.69 17.30
C HIS A 637 -6.72 -23.60 16.76
N LEU A 638 -6.82 -24.88 17.04
CA LEU A 638 -6.18 -25.96 16.31
C LEU A 638 -7.25 -26.84 15.72
N SER A 639 -7.34 -26.85 14.41
CA SER A 639 -8.26 -27.73 13.68
C SER A 639 -7.52 -28.90 13.04
N ILE A 640 -8.14 -30.10 13.06
CA ILE A 640 -7.59 -31.32 12.49
C ILE A 640 -8.64 -31.89 11.53
N PHE A 641 -8.20 -32.28 10.36
CA PHE A 641 -9.05 -32.87 9.32
C PHE A 641 -8.46 -34.20 8.84
N MET A 642 -9.32 -35.18 8.63
CA MET A 642 -8.93 -36.47 8.11
C MET A 642 -9.98 -36.99 7.14
N THR A 643 -9.54 -37.46 5.98
CA THR A 643 -10.42 -38.05 4.95
C THR A 643 -9.67 -39.10 4.13
N GLY A 644 -10.41 -40.03 3.52
CA GLY A 644 -9.84 -41.10 2.71
C GLY A 644 -9.31 -42.26 3.53
N ASP A 645 -8.26 -42.90 3.04
CA ASP A 645 -7.62 -44.03 3.70
C ASP A 645 -6.52 -43.59 4.66
N MET A 646 -6.47 -44.22 5.81
CA MET A 646 -5.38 -44.00 6.76
C MET A 646 -4.11 -44.69 6.28
N GLU A 647 -4.23 -45.90 5.74
CA GLU A 647 -3.20 -46.65 5.09
C GLU A 647 -3.75 -47.18 3.76
N PRO A 648 -3.12 -46.89 2.64
CA PRO A 648 -3.55 -47.40 1.34
C PRO A 648 -3.35 -48.90 1.23
N GLU A 649 -4.11 -49.53 0.37
CA GLU A 649 -3.98 -50.94 0.02
C GLU A 649 -2.56 -51.26 -0.45
N ASN A 650 -1.99 -52.34 0.08
CA ASN A 650 -0.71 -52.86 -0.38
C ASN A 650 -0.76 -54.40 -0.42
N TRP A 651 0.29 -55.02 -0.96
CA TRP A 651 0.38 -56.47 -1.14
C TRP A 651 0.22 -57.30 0.14
N LYS A 652 0.36 -56.70 1.30
CA LYS A 652 0.30 -57.37 2.61
C LYS A 652 -0.96 -57.06 3.41
N THR A 653 -1.46 -55.86 3.30
CA THR A 653 -2.58 -55.37 4.10
C THR A 653 -3.63 -54.68 3.20
N PRO A 654 -4.95 -54.94 3.48
CA PRO A 654 -6.01 -54.21 2.82
C PRO A 654 -5.98 -52.71 3.22
N ALA A 655 -6.63 -51.86 2.46
CA ALA A 655 -6.82 -50.46 2.83
C ALA A 655 -7.51 -50.33 4.20
N THR A 656 -7.02 -49.44 4.99
CA THR A 656 -7.62 -49.07 6.28
C THR A 656 -8.23 -47.69 6.16
N HIS A 657 -9.55 -47.59 6.20
CA HIS A 657 -10.24 -46.31 6.12
C HIS A 657 -10.10 -45.52 7.41
N THR A 658 -10.05 -44.17 7.25
CA THR A 658 -10.09 -43.25 8.38
C THR A 658 -11.40 -43.42 9.15
N ASP A 659 -11.33 -43.45 10.48
CA ASP A 659 -12.47 -43.54 11.36
C ASP A 659 -12.43 -42.53 12.54
N PHE A 660 -13.52 -42.47 13.28
CA PHE A 660 -13.66 -41.60 14.46
C PHE A 660 -12.60 -41.90 15.54
N TYR A 661 -12.29 -43.20 15.76
CA TYR A 661 -11.35 -43.57 16.84
C TYR A 661 -9.94 -43.18 16.52
N PHE A 662 -9.57 -43.14 15.25
CA PHE A 662 -8.26 -42.64 14.85
C PHE A 662 -8.13 -41.13 15.08
N LEU A 663 -9.15 -40.33 14.75
CA LEU A 663 -9.20 -38.91 15.07
C LEU A 663 -9.16 -38.72 16.59
N LYS A 664 -9.97 -39.45 17.35
CA LYS A 664 -10.00 -39.39 18.81
C LYS A 664 -8.63 -39.71 19.42
N ALA A 665 -7.90 -40.69 18.89
CA ALA A 665 -6.56 -41.04 19.36
C ALA A 665 -5.60 -39.83 19.18
N GLN A 666 -5.66 -39.10 18.05
CA GLN A 666 -4.84 -37.91 17.88
C GLN A 666 -5.21 -36.82 18.90
N VAL A 667 -6.50 -36.59 19.11
CA VAL A 667 -7.00 -35.63 20.12
C VAL A 667 -6.50 -36.00 21.51
N MET A 668 -6.61 -37.29 21.90
CA MET A 668 -6.11 -37.76 23.19
C MET A 668 -4.58 -37.60 23.30
N ASN A 669 -3.83 -37.87 22.23
CA ASN A 669 -2.38 -37.69 22.22
C ASN A 669 -2.00 -36.24 22.46
N ILE A 670 -2.73 -35.29 21.85
CA ILE A 670 -2.55 -33.84 22.07
C ILE A 670 -2.79 -33.50 23.55
N LEU A 671 -3.90 -33.96 24.12
CA LEU A 671 -4.24 -33.72 25.52
C LEU A 671 -3.17 -34.26 26.47
N HIS A 672 -2.68 -35.48 26.22
CA HIS A 672 -1.58 -36.06 26.98
C HIS A 672 -0.28 -35.29 26.81
N ARG A 673 0.06 -34.89 25.57
CA ARG A 673 1.26 -34.11 25.30
C ARG A 673 1.22 -32.74 25.96
N MET A 674 0.04 -32.14 26.02
CA MET A 674 -0.25 -30.90 26.72
C MET A 674 -0.44 -31.09 28.23
N ARG A 675 -0.18 -32.31 28.75
CA ARG A 675 -0.24 -32.63 30.17
C ARG A 675 -1.60 -32.37 30.82
N MET A 676 -2.69 -32.48 30.02
CA MET A 676 -4.03 -32.25 30.53
C MET A 676 -4.47 -33.39 31.46
N ASN A 677 -5.04 -33.01 32.58
CA ASN A 677 -5.62 -34.00 33.48
C ASN A 677 -7.00 -34.47 32.96
N ILE A 678 -7.03 -35.65 32.36
CA ILE A 678 -8.23 -36.26 31.76
C ILE A 678 -9.38 -36.39 32.76
N THR A 679 -9.12 -36.55 34.05
CA THR A 679 -10.18 -36.68 35.07
C THR A 679 -10.96 -35.39 35.29
N ARG A 680 -10.41 -34.26 34.90
CA ARG A 680 -11.09 -32.93 34.89
C ARG A 680 -11.94 -32.69 33.64
N LEU A 681 -11.85 -33.60 32.68
CA LEU A 681 -12.59 -33.51 31.43
C LEU A 681 -13.79 -34.43 31.47
N GLN A 682 -14.83 -34.03 30.73
CA GLN A 682 -16.03 -34.81 30.50
C GLN A 682 -16.24 -34.92 29.00
N PHE A 683 -16.60 -36.09 28.52
CA PHE A 683 -16.97 -36.35 27.16
C PHE A 683 -18.50 -36.39 27.08
N GLN A 684 -19.09 -35.62 26.23
CA GLN A 684 -20.53 -35.54 26.06
C GLN A 684 -20.89 -35.39 24.58
N PRO A 685 -22.09 -35.79 24.13
CA PRO A 685 -22.52 -35.53 22.76
C PRO A 685 -22.45 -34.05 22.43
N THR A 686 -21.96 -33.73 21.24
CA THR A 686 -21.91 -32.33 20.78
C THR A 686 -23.30 -31.84 20.36
N ALA A 687 -23.54 -30.56 20.59
CA ALA A 687 -24.71 -29.83 20.10
C ALA A 687 -24.51 -29.20 18.70
N LEU A 688 -23.29 -29.24 18.14
CA LEU A 688 -22.97 -28.65 16.87
C LEU A 688 -23.61 -29.43 15.72
N HIS A 689 -24.36 -28.73 14.87
CA HIS A 689 -25.07 -29.34 13.76
C HIS A 689 -24.14 -29.74 12.60
N CYS A 690 -22.94 -29.24 12.54
CA CYS A 690 -21.96 -29.62 11.51
C CYS A 690 -21.56 -31.12 11.60
N PHE A 691 -21.79 -31.78 12.73
CA PHE A 691 -21.48 -33.20 12.91
C PHE A 691 -22.70 -34.09 12.68
N ALA A 692 -22.49 -35.25 12.01
CA ALA A 692 -23.45 -36.36 12.00
C ALA A 692 -23.39 -37.11 13.33
N GLU A 693 -22.19 -37.40 13.81
CA GLU A 693 -21.87 -37.99 15.09
C GLU A 693 -20.65 -37.28 15.65
N GLY A 694 -20.77 -36.79 16.86
CA GLY A 694 -19.64 -36.04 17.47
C GLY A 694 -19.75 -35.94 18.99
N ILE A 695 -18.63 -35.60 19.59
CA ILE A 695 -18.51 -35.36 21.02
C ILE A 695 -17.80 -34.05 21.32
N ASP A 696 -18.18 -33.45 22.41
CA ASP A 696 -17.47 -32.34 23.03
C ASP A 696 -16.66 -32.82 24.21
N ILE A 697 -15.43 -32.35 24.31
CA ILE A 697 -14.57 -32.49 25.48
C ILE A 697 -14.67 -31.19 26.28
N VAL A 698 -15.30 -31.23 27.44
CA VAL A 698 -15.57 -30.06 28.27
C VAL A 698 -14.88 -30.15 29.62
N PHE A 699 -14.54 -29.05 30.20
CA PHE A 699 -14.10 -29.00 31.59
C PHE A 699 -15.27 -29.23 32.54
N ARG A 700 -15.11 -30.15 33.53
CA ARG A 700 -16.16 -30.45 34.50
C ARG A 700 -16.51 -29.28 35.41
N ASP A 701 -15.52 -28.44 35.69
CA ASP A 701 -15.64 -27.34 36.66
C ASP A 701 -16.22 -26.05 36.03
N SER A 702 -15.86 -25.76 34.75
CA SER A 702 -16.25 -24.53 34.08
C SER A 702 -17.26 -24.73 32.96
N HIS A 703 -17.54 -25.98 32.59
CA HIS A 703 -18.39 -26.36 31.46
C HIS A 703 -17.95 -25.74 30.11
N LYS A 704 -16.69 -25.27 30.01
CA LYS A 704 -16.14 -24.72 28.78
C LYS A 704 -15.71 -25.86 27.85
N THR A 705 -16.12 -25.78 26.61
CA THR A 705 -15.70 -26.72 25.57
C THR A 705 -14.25 -26.47 25.20
N LEU A 706 -13.43 -27.53 25.34
CA LEU A 706 -12.02 -27.51 24.98
C LEU A 706 -11.78 -27.98 23.56
N CYS A 707 -12.55 -29.00 23.14
CA CYS A 707 -12.45 -29.57 21.80
C CYS A 707 -13.79 -30.17 21.40
N SER A 708 -14.20 -29.94 20.16
CA SER A 708 -15.31 -30.67 19.53
C SER A 708 -14.75 -31.55 18.43
N LEU A 709 -15.17 -32.80 18.33
CA LEU A 709 -14.67 -33.73 17.33
C LEU A 709 -15.73 -34.71 16.88
N GLY A 710 -15.68 -35.11 15.61
CA GLY A 710 -16.66 -36.04 15.06
C GLY A 710 -16.56 -36.26 13.57
N LEU A 711 -17.54 -36.96 13.02
CA LEU A 711 -17.78 -37.11 11.61
C LEU A 711 -18.68 -35.95 11.15
N LEU A 712 -18.27 -35.20 10.12
CA LEU A 712 -19.07 -34.13 9.54
C LEU A 712 -20.35 -34.71 8.88
N ASN A 713 -21.45 -33.96 9.01
CA ASN A 713 -22.70 -34.32 8.41
C ASN A 713 -22.71 -34.10 6.88
N ARG A 714 -23.69 -34.77 6.21
CA ARG A 714 -23.82 -34.72 4.76
C ARG A 714 -24.16 -33.30 4.25
N ASP A 715 -24.90 -32.52 5.01
CA ASP A 715 -25.35 -31.19 4.58
C ASP A 715 -24.16 -30.21 4.58
N THR A 716 -23.31 -30.28 5.60
CA THR A 716 -22.05 -29.52 5.66
C THR A 716 -21.12 -29.88 4.50
N LEU A 717 -20.92 -31.19 4.24
CA LEU A 717 -20.08 -31.66 3.14
C LEU A 717 -20.65 -31.30 1.77
N LYS A 718 -21.97 -31.39 1.57
CA LYS A 718 -22.68 -31.03 0.32
C LYS A 718 -22.56 -29.52 0.05
N ARG A 719 -22.66 -28.68 1.08
CA ARG A 719 -22.46 -27.23 0.96
C ARG A 719 -21.09 -26.89 0.38
N MET A 720 -20.08 -27.73 0.64
CA MET A 720 -18.71 -27.57 0.16
C MET A 720 -18.38 -28.42 -1.08
N ASP A 721 -19.36 -29.11 -1.69
CA ASP A 721 -19.16 -30.08 -2.77
C ASP A 721 -18.14 -31.18 -2.44
N CYS A 722 -18.06 -31.56 -1.17
CA CYS A 722 -17.18 -32.62 -0.71
C CYS A 722 -17.95 -33.98 -0.73
N LYS A 723 -17.45 -34.92 -1.54
CA LYS A 723 -18.09 -36.23 -1.70
C LYS A 723 -17.56 -37.31 -0.74
N GLN A 724 -16.46 -37.04 -0.08
CA GLN A 724 -15.82 -37.95 0.87
C GLN A 724 -16.28 -37.65 2.30
N GLN A 725 -16.24 -38.68 3.15
CA GLN A 725 -16.42 -38.50 4.58
C GLN A 725 -15.21 -37.74 5.14
N VAL A 726 -15.45 -36.76 6.01
CA VAL A 726 -14.40 -35.98 6.68
C VAL A 726 -14.64 -36.09 8.18
N PHE A 727 -13.60 -36.50 8.89
CA PHE A 727 -13.51 -36.45 10.34
C PHE A 727 -12.81 -35.15 10.71
N TYR A 728 -13.39 -34.41 11.65
CA TYR A 728 -12.97 -33.08 12.05
C TYR A 728 -12.86 -32.95 13.54
N ALA A 729 -11.81 -32.28 14.01
CA ALA A 729 -11.68 -31.84 15.38
C ALA A 729 -11.27 -30.39 15.45
N ASP A 730 -11.80 -29.65 16.41
CA ASP A 730 -11.47 -28.24 16.66
C ASP A 730 -11.23 -27.99 18.13
N PHE A 731 -10.01 -27.56 18.45
CA PHE A 731 -9.62 -27.16 19.79
C PHE A 731 -9.71 -25.65 19.95
N ASP A 732 -10.27 -25.19 21.05
CA ASP A 732 -9.96 -23.85 21.57
C ASP A 732 -8.51 -23.85 22.10
N TRP A 733 -7.58 -23.49 21.21
CA TRP A 733 -6.16 -23.46 21.53
C TRP A 733 -5.81 -22.45 22.63
N SER A 734 -6.53 -21.32 22.63
CA SER A 734 -6.38 -20.31 23.70
C SER A 734 -6.73 -20.86 25.06
N LEU A 735 -7.81 -21.62 25.16
CA LEU A 735 -8.25 -22.27 26.40
C LEU A 735 -7.29 -23.38 26.81
N LEU A 736 -6.78 -24.17 25.85
CA LEU A 736 -5.81 -25.23 26.09
C LEU A 736 -4.51 -24.66 26.67
N LEU A 737 -3.98 -23.59 26.08
CA LEU A 737 -2.79 -22.89 26.59
C LEU A 737 -2.99 -22.35 28.02
N LYS A 738 -4.13 -21.71 28.28
CA LYS A 738 -4.48 -21.19 29.61
C LYS A 738 -4.59 -22.29 30.66
N SER A 739 -4.96 -23.49 30.24
CA SER A 739 -5.17 -24.64 31.09
C SER A 739 -3.92 -25.51 31.24
N TYR A 740 -2.82 -25.17 30.57
CA TYR A 740 -1.56 -25.90 30.64
C TYR A 740 -1.01 -25.86 32.06
N PRO A 741 -0.63 -27.03 32.67
CA PRO A 741 -0.13 -27.07 34.03
C PRO A 741 1.18 -26.31 34.20
N THR A 742 1.22 -25.39 35.15
CA THR A 742 2.44 -24.62 35.52
C THR A 742 3.37 -25.37 36.45
N LYS A 743 2.86 -26.41 37.14
CA LYS A 743 3.67 -27.25 38.04
C LYS A 743 4.69 -28.06 37.24
N GLU A 744 5.89 -28.10 37.72
CA GLU A 744 6.94 -28.94 37.16
C GLU A 744 6.57 -30.43 37.19
N VAL A 745 7.13 -31.19 36.25
CA VAL A 745 7.01 -32.64 36.25
C VAL A 745 7.87 -33.20 37.39
N THR A 746 7.22 -33.91 38.29
CA THR A 746 7.93 -34.61 39.35
C THR A 746 8.24 -36.04 38.91
N TYR A 747 9.48 -36.45 39.13
CA TYR A 747 9.88 -37.83 38.92
C TYR A 747 9.17 -38.77 39.91
N ALA A 748 8.68 -39.88 39.40
CA ALA A 748 8.20 -40.99 40.24
C ALA A 748 8.83 -42.30 39.74
N GLU A 749 9.25 -43.12 40.66
CA GLU A 749 9.80 -44.43 40.31
C GLU A 749 8.72 -45.31 39.63
N ILE A 750 9.17 -46.10 38.65
CA ILE A 750 8.31 -47.10 38.02
C ILE A 750 7.94 -48.13 39.08
N PRO A 751 6.65 -48.51 39.19
CA PRO A 751 6.23 -49.53 40.17
C PRO A 751 7.03 -50.82 40.02
N LYS A 752 7.59 -51.32 41.10
CA LYS A 752 8.40 -52.54 41.08
C LYS A 752 7.56 -53.82 41.11
N TYR A 753 6.29 -53.69 41.41
CA TYR A 753 5.39 -54.84 41.58
C TYR A 753 4.52 -55.02 40.33
N PRO A 754 4.21 -56.29 39.93
CA PRO A 754 3.50 -56.61 38.69
C PRO A 754 2.05 -56.14 38.73
N GLU A 755 1.58 -55.72 37.52
CA GLU A 755 0.16 -55.45 37.28
C GLU A 755 -0.63 -56.79 37.25
N VAL A 756 -1.88 -56.71 37.71
CA VAL A 756 -2.81 -57.86 37.65
C VAL A 756 -4.00 -57.47 36.80
N ARG A 757 -4.27 -58.23 35.76
CA ARG A 757 -5.43 -58.06 34.90
C ARG A 757 -6.57 -58.94 35.38
N ARG A 758 -7.80 -58.40 35.43
CA ARG A 758 -9.04 -59.15 35.67
C ARG A 758 -10.08 -58.64 34.65
N ASP A 759 -10.82 -59.59 34.12
CA ASP A 759 -11.81 -59.30 33.07
C ASP A 759 -13.22 -59.60 33.58
N LEU A 760 -14.18 -58.76 33.18
CA LEU A 760 -15.61 -58.98 33.40
C LEU A 760 -16.35 -58.85 32.09
N ALA A 761 -17.22 -59.80 31.80
CA ALA A 761 -18.18 -59.65 30.70
C ALA A 761 -19.51 -59.11 31.26
N LEU A 762 -19.85 -57.91 30.92
CA LEU A 762 -20.98 -57.14 31.44
C LEU A 762 -22.11 -57.07 30.41
N ILE A 763 -23.28 -57.58 30.75
CA ILE A 763 -24.50 -57.38 29.95
C ILE A 763 -25.13 -56.03 30.40
N LEU A 764 -25.33 -55.13 29.49
CA LEU A 764 -25.74 -53.74 29.75
C LEU A 764 -26.83 -53.31 28.75
N ASP A 765 -27.63 -52.33 29.16
CA ASP A 765 -28.51 -51.63 28.21
C ASP A 765 -27.69 -50.94 27.10
N ASN A 766 -28.18 -50.91 25.89
CA ASN A 766 -27.51 -50.25 24.76
C ASN A 766 -27.17 -48.79 25.03
N LYS A 767 -27.92 -48.10 25.89
CA LYS A 767 -27.69 -46.70 26.26
C LYS A 767 -26.50 -46.47 27.14
N VAL A 768 -26.08 -47.46 27.94
CA VAL A 768 -24.95 -47.35 28.88
C VAL A 768 -23.65 -47.23 28.08
N THR A 769 -22.93 -46.19 28.29
CA THR A 769 -21.66 -45.92 27.63
C THR A 769 -20.49 -46.55 28.36
N PHE A 770 -19.37 -46.76 27.67
CA PHE A 770 -18.15 -47.26 28.34
C PHE A 770 -17.61 -46.21 29.32
N ALA A 771 -17.78 -44.92 29.04
CA ALA A 771 -17.37 -43.83 29.94
C ALA A 771 -18.08 -43.87 31.28
N GLU A 772 -19.33 -44.30 31.35
CA GLU A 772 -20.06 -44.51 32.59
C GLU A 772 -19.47 -45.71 33.40
N ILE A 773 -19.06 -46.76 32.71
CA ILE A 773 -18.33 -47.88 33.37
C ILE A 773 -17.02 -47.44 33.94
N GLU A 774 -16.22 -46.68 33.19
CA GLU A 774 -14.96 -46.10 33.67
C GLU A 774 -15.20 -45.20 34.88
N GLN A 775 -16.23 -44.35 34.82
CA GLN A 775 -16.56 -43.44 35.93
C GLN A 775 -16.91 -44.20 37.21
N VAL A 776 -17.75 -45.22 37.11
CA VAL A 776 -18.10 -46.06 38.23
C VAL A 776 -16.87 -46.80 38.75
N ALA A 777 -16.07 -47.37 37.88
CA ALA A 777 -14.86 -48.11 38.27
C ALA A 777 -13.85 -47.24 38.98
N TYR A 778 -13.46 -46.10 38.44
CA TYR A 778 -12.50 -45.19 39.08
C TYR A 778 -13.06 -44.53 40.35
N SER A 779 -14.37 -44.28 40.43
CA SER A 779 -14.97 -43.78 41.67
C SER A 779 -14.97 -44.85 42.76
N THR A 780 -15.10 -46.14 42.38
CA THR A 780 -15.11 -47.28 43.30
C THR A 780 -13.75 -47.60 43.85
N GLU A 781 -12.72 -47.62 42.98
CA GLU A 781 -11.34 -47.95 43.40
C GLU A 781 -10.36 -46.91 42.88
N LYS A 782 -9.94 -46.02 43.75
CA LYS A 782 -9.06 -44.87 43.41
C LYS A 782 -7.56 -45.17 43.52
N LYS A 783 -7.19 -46.19 44.25
CA LYS A 783 -5.80 -46.43 44.64
C LYS A 783 -5.17 -47.55 43.81
N LEU A 784 -5.83 -48.69 43.69
CA LEU A 784 -5.28 -49.87 43.06
C LEU A 784 -5.64 -49.99 41.57
N LEU A 785 -6.77 -49.42 41.13
CA LEU A 785 -7.17 -49.45 39.72
C LEU A 785 -6.35 -48.46 38.90
N LYS A 786 -5.59 -49.01 37.94
CA LYS A 786 -4.73 -48.25 37.05
C LYS A 786 -5.38 -47.94 35.72
N ARG A 787 -6.05 -48.90 35.14
CA ARG A 787 -6.65 -48.80 33.83
C ARG A 787 -7.90 -49.68 33.71
N VAL A 788 -8.88 -49.16 33.02
CA VAL A 788 -10.05 -49.88 32.54
C VAL A 788 -10.02 -49.89 31.03
N SER A 789 -10.25 -51.00 30.37
CA SER A 789 -10.22 -51.10 28.91
C SER A 789 -11.35 -51.98 28.41
N LEU A 790 -12.00 -51.54 27.34
CA LEU A 790 -13.00 -52.35 26.61
C LEU A 790 -12.26 -53.09 25.49
N PHE A 791 -12.31 -54.43 25.50
CA PHE A 791 -11.60 -55.20 24.48
C PHE A 791 -12.51 -56.00 23.57
N ASP A 792 -13.80 -56.15 23.93
CA ASP A 792 -14.79 -56.77 23.04
C ASP A 792 -16.20 -56.20 23.25
N VAL A 793 -16.95 -56.08 22.17
CA VAL A 793 -18.35 -55.62 22.13
C VAL A 793 -19.18 -56.63 21.34
N TYR A 794 -20.04 -57.32 22.05
CA TYR A 794 -20.88 -58.30 21.39
C TYR A 794 -22.35 -57.93 21.45
N LYS A 795 -23.01 -58.02 20.28
CA LYS A 795 -24.46 -57.89 20.09
C LYS A 795 -24.91 -59.07 19.23
N GLY A 796 -25.67 -59.96 19.73
CA GLY A 796 -26.09 -61.10 18.94
C GLY A 796 -26.77 -62.18 19.74
N LYS A 797 -26.76 -63.46 19.23
CA LYS A 797 -27.42 -64.61 19.89
C LYS A 797 -27.02 -64.79 21.38
N GLY A 798 -28.01 -64.84 22.25
CA GLY A 798 -27.80 -64.95 23.67
C GLY A 798 -27.76 -63.65 24.49
N ILE A 799 -27.94 -62.51 23.81
CA ILE A 799 -28.13 -61.20 24.44
C ILE A 799 -29.58 -60.77 24.14
N ALA A 800 -30.31 -60.26 25.13
CA ALA A 800 -31.68 -59.75 24.95
C ALA A 800 -31.71 -58.54 24.06
N GLU A 801 -32.80 -58.35 23.35
CA GLU A 801 -33.00 -57.15 22.50
C GLU A 801 -32.92 -55.88 23.35
N GLY A 802 -32.23 -54.84 22.86
CA GLY A 802 -31.93 -53.60 23.62
C GLY A 802 -30.73 -53.70 24.56
N MET A 803 -30.06 -54.84 24.62
CA MET A 803 -28.88 -55.07 25.46
C MET A 803 -27.64 -55.32 24.59
N LYS A 804 -26.48 -55.14 25.21
CA LYS A 804 -25.16 -55.45 24.67
C LYS A 804 -24.26 -56.09 25.71
N SER A 805 -23.23 -56.80 25.28
CA SER A 805 -22.21 -57.31 26.14
C SER A 805 -20.90 -56.57 25.92
N TYR A 806 -20.36 -56.06 26.99
CA TYR A 806 -19.03 -55.47 27.02
C TYR A 806 -18.05 -56.35 27.78
N ALA A 807 -16.96 -56.75 27.14
CA ALA A 807 -15.86 -57.39 27.79
C ALA A 807 -14.84 -56.34 28.25
N VAL A 808 -14.78 -56.11 29.54
CA VAL A 808 -14.00 -55.06 30.18
C VAL A 808 -12.87 -55.63 31.01
N SER A 809 -11.65 -55.15 30.80
CA SER A 809 -10.49 -55.51 31.61
C SER A 809 -10.18 -54.41 32.60
N PHE A 810 -9.86 -54.84 33.84
CA PHE A 810 -9.43 -53.97 34.92
C PHE A 810 -7.99 -54.32 35.27
N ILE A 811 -7.11 -53.34 35.18
CA ILE A 811 -5.67 -53.44 35.54
C ILE A 811 -5.47 -52.91 36.94
N LEU A 812 -5.06 -53.76 37.85
CA LEU A 812 -4.83 -53.45 39.26
C LEU A 812 -3.34 -53.50 39.56
N GLN A 813 -2.83 -52.51 40.30
CA GLN A 813 -1.44 -52.49 40.75
C GLN A 813 -1.31 -51.68 42.06
N ASP A 814 -0.51 -52.24 43.00
CA ASP A 814 -0.07 -51.48 44.18
C ASP A 814 1.37 -50.99 43.98
N LYS A 815 1.66 -49.79 44.43
CA LYS A 815 3.01 -49.19 44.31
C LYS A 815 4.00 -49.80 45.28
N ASP A 816 3.53 -50.26 46.43
CA ASP A 816 4.35 -50.59 47.58
C ASP A 816 4.49 -52.09 47.80
N LYS A 817 3.61 -52.92 47.21
CA LYS A 817 3.62 -54.34 47.41
C LYS A 817 2.92 -55.13 46.30
N THR A 818 3.23 -56.44 46.20
CA THR A 818 2.49 -57.36 45.31
C THR A 818 1.06 -57.57 45.84
N LEU A 819 0.07 -57.51 44.98
CA LEU A 819 -1.32 -57.78 45.31
C LEU A 819 -1.51 -59.26 45.54
N ASN A 820 -2.19 -59.67 46.66
CA ASN A 820 -2.61 -61.03 46.87
C ASN A 820 -4.04 -61.23 46.33
N ASP A 821 -4.39 -62.55 46.15
CA ASP A 821 -5.68 -62.93 45.57
C ASP A 821 -6.86 -62.40 46.40
N LYS A 822 -6.79 -62.38 47.72
CA LYS A 822 -7.87 -61.84 48.58
C LYS A 822 -8.10 -60.36 48.36
N GLN A 823 -7.06 -59.58 48.15
CA GLN A 823 -7.16 -58.14 47.84
C GLN A 823 -7.77 -57.95 46.46
N ILE A 824 -7.31 -58.70 45.45
CA ILE A 824 -7.82 -58.62 44.07
C ILE A 824 -9.30 -58.98 44.04
N GLU A 825 -9.71 -60.11 44.65
CA GLU A 825 -11.08 -60.57 44.75
C GLU A 825 -11.98 -59.55 45.45
N ALA A 826 -11.52 -58.94 46.54
CA ALA A 826 -12.25 -57.93 47.28
C ALA A 826 -12.49 -56.65 46.39
N VAL A 827 -11.48 -56.21 45.63
CA VAL A 827 -11.61 -55.09 44.74
C VAL A 827 -12.57 -55.40 43.58
N MET A 828 -12.43 -56.60 42.98
CA MET A 828 -13.30 -57.02 41.88
C MET A 828 -14.75 -57.19 42.32
N ALA A 829 -14.99 -57.77 43.50
CA ALA A 829 -16.35 -57.92 44.07
C ALA A 829 -16.98 -56.52 44.32
N LYS A 830 -16.20 -55.53 44.78
CA LYS A 830 -16.68 -54.20 45.00
C LYS A 830 -16.99 -53.49 43.65
N LEU A 831 -16.13 -53.68 42.66
CA LEU A 831 -16.32 -53.11 41.28
C LEU A 831 -17.59 -53.71 40.65
N GLN A 832 -17.72 -55.04 40.72
CA GLN A 832 -18.90 -55.76 40.20
C GLN A 832 -20.18 -55.26 40.86
N LYS A 833 -20.23 -55.19 42.15
CA LYS A 833 -21.39 -54.72 42.90
C LYS A 833 -21.81 -53.31 42.53
N ASN A 834 -20.87 -52.45 42.41
CA ASN A 834 -21.17 -51.05 42.06
C ASN A 834 -21.62 -50.91 40.61
N LEU A 835 -21.03 -51.62 39.64
CA LEU A 835 -21.49 -51.69 38.27
C LEU A 835 -22.90 -52.28 38.17
N GLU A 836 -23.21 -53.36 38.91
CA GLU A 836 -24.55 -53.88 39.00
C GLU A 836 -25.57 -52.89 39.59
N THR A 837 -25.19 -52.19 40.64
CA THR A 837 -26.10 -51.32 41.38
C THR A 837 -26.33 -49.99 40.61
N GLN A 838 -25.30 -49.40 40.00
CA GLN A 838 -25.40 -48.09 39.39
C GLN A 838 -25.78 -48.12 37.88
N LEU A 839 -25.37 -49.19 37.20
CA LEU A 839 -25.59 -49.30 35.74
C LEU A 839 -26.53 -50.46 35.37
N ASN A 840 -27.12 -51.14 36.34
CA ASN A 840 -27.91 -52.37 36.17
C ASN A 840 -27.18 -53.44 35.33
N ALA A 841 -25.84 -53.47 35.44
CA ALA A 841 -25.02 -54.43 34.73
C ALA A 841 -25.29 -55.83 35.22
N LYS A 842 -25.23 -56.84 34.34
CA LYS A 842 -25.27 -58.28 34.75
C LYS A 842 -23.98 -58.94 34.27
N VAL A 843 -23.27 -59.60 35.16
CA VAL A 843 -22.09 -60.35 34.74
C VAL A 843 -22.51 -61.57 33.96
N ARG A 844 -21.96 -61.71 32.75
CA ARG A 844 -22.17 -62.92 31.91
C ARG A 844 -21.27 -64.02 32.51
N GLN A 845 -21.90 -65.11 32.96
CA GLN A 845 -21.18 -66.30 33.43
C GLN A 845 -20.58 -67.09 32.27
#